data_003a23e565a41d00df112adb6006181d
#
_entry.id   003a23e565a41d00df112adb6006181d
#
_cell.length_a   1.000
_cell.length_b   1.000
_cell.length_c   1.000
_cell.angle_alpha   90.00
_cell.angle_beta   90.00
_cell.angle_gamma   90.00
#
_symmetry.space_group_name_H-M   'P 1'
#
loop_
_entity.id
_entity.type
_entity.pdbx_description
1 polymer ?
#
loop_
_entity_poly.entity_id
_entity_poly.type
_entity_poly.pdbx_seq_one_letter_code
_entity_poly.pdbx_strand_id
1 'polypeptide(L)'
;MNILITVLCCLAAVVIISACLLICFPYEVFKFIIMILRHTCFVERFDGEEYVPKTGPAIFVANHVSIFDSFIMMAITKRKIHFMMHTQFYHMKFFGPLFRRMGVIEVPLPGPKKMLEFMEKTKQLLRDGELICMFPEGGVSGNGLILRFKKGLSRMLPPDRDVPILPVRIGMLWGSMFPYYKGHFHFIMPRQFPIPVAVAIGKRISPNITPFQLRQLISEMGADVESEGFPSERTIHYAFARQVRRHPFHCMYKDAEKQGPKDLDTLIKALIFSRVIRQLDEKNDSKYIGVLLPNCVNAAIVLYGVLFADRIPAILNYSVGEAVRRASIEKAGIKLILTSRKFLEKLKLEPTPEMFLLEDIRPYITKSIKYTAILDAILLPSRLLMCQYAPKTWRDSLNDAVLLFSSGSTGMPKGIMLTHHNLNSNFFNFWRTVNWTPHDTTVGNLPLFHAFGFMIGFVLPSLCGTRVTFLLNPLDAQGVCNAVEKDKLTLLIATPTFLQTYMRKLKPGQFKSLRFIITGAEKLRNDISEKVKAMTGLTVTEGFGCTELSPIVAINLAPSVFTLGRECGKPGSIGAPLPGIHVKIVDPETFEELPENTPGLMLVKGGLVMKGYLGEPELTAKVIRNGYYNTGDIATMSSDGYITITGRLSRFSKIAGEMVPHELVEMSVSEIIGSESHDVAVTGAPDAKRGERLVVFYSNPNLDPEKVIEELQKKNMPPLWIPKVPDFVKLDRIPLLGSGKLDLQTINKLAREHGDQI
;
A
#
# COMPACT_ATOMS: atom_id res chain seq x y z
N MET A 1 -58.01 -18.74 16.88
CA MET A 1 -57.97 -19.29 15.52
C MET A 1 -58.10 -18.18 14.46
N ASN A 2 -59.11 -17.31 14.53
CA ASN A 2 -59.31 -16.26 13.51
C ASN A 2 -58.15 -15.24 13.36
N ILE A 3 -57.53 -14.81 14.45
CA ILE A 3 -56.37 -13.85 14.39
C ILE A 3 -55.17 -14.49 13.64
N LEU A 4 -54.89 -15.76 13.92
CA LEU A 4 -53.76 -16.46 13.27
C LEU A 4 -53.99 -16.61 11.76
N ILE A 5 -55.24 -16.95 11.37
CA ILE A 5 -55.64 -17.06 9.97
C ILE A 5 -55.55 -15.70 9.28
N THR A 6 -56.02 -14.64 9.91
CA THR A 6 -55.89 -13.27 9.36
C THR A 6 -54.45 -12.87 9.18
N VAL A 7 -53.57 -13.13 10.15
CA VAL A 7 -52.12 -12.83 10.05
C VAL A 7 -51.50 -13.65 8.91
N LEU A 8 -51.81 -14.93 8.77
CA LEU A 8 -51.32 -15.77 7.68
C LEU A 8 -51.80 -15.29 6.32
N CYS A 9 -53.09 -14.89 6.21
CA CYS A 9 -53.63 -14.33 4.96
C CYS A 9 -52.96 -13.00 4.59
N CYS A 10 -52.70 -12.13 5.57
CA CYS A 10 -52.00 -10.85 5.37
C CYS A 10 -50.53 -11.13 4.91
N LEU A 11 -49.85 -12.06 5.56
CA LEU A 11 -48.47 -12.45 5.14
C LEU A 11 -48.46 -13.03 3.72
N ALA A 12 -49.41 -13.91 3.38
CA ALA A 12 -49.54 -14.47 2.02
C ALA A 12 -49.83 -13.36 1.00
N ALA A 13 -50.71 -12.43 1.30
CA ALA A 13 -50.98 -11.29 0.43
C ALA A 13 -49.75 -10.41 0.21
N VAL A 14 -48.98 -10.13 1.27
CA VAL A 14 -47.72 -9.37 1.18
C VAL A 14 -46.71 -10.10 0.31
N VAL A 15 -46.56 -11.43 0.44
CA VAL A 15 -45.65 -12.24 -0.37
C VAL A 15 -46.08 -12.21 -1.85
N ILE A 16 -47.39 -12.37 -2.12
CA ILE A 16 -47.95 -12.36 -3.50
C ILE A 16 -47.73 -10.96 -4.12
N ILE A 17 -48.05 -9.89 -3.42
CA ILE A 17 -47.87 -8.52 -3.90
C ILE A 17 -46.39 -8.27 -4.17
N SER A 18 -45.50 -8.65 -3.26
CA SER A 18 -44.06 -8.48 -3.43
C SER A 18 -43.52 -9.28 -4.65
N ALA A 19 -44.04 -10.52 -4.84
CA ALA A 19 -43.68 -11.32 -6.02
C ALA A 19 -44.21 -10.68 -7.31
N CYS A 20 -45.44 -10.20 -7.34
CA CYS A 20 -46.02 -9.49 -8.48
C CYS A 20 -45.21 -8.21 -8.82
N LEU A 21 -44.86 -7.40 -7.78
CA LEU A 21 -44.04 -6.20 -7.97
C LEU A 21 -42.65 -6.56 -8.54
N LEU A 22 -42.02 -7.60 -8.00
CA LEU A 22 -40.70 -8.05 -8.48
C LEU A 22 -40.75 -8.58 -9.93
N ILE A 23 -41.86 -9.20 -10.32
CA ILE A 23 -42.07 -9.71 -11.68
C ILE A 23 -42.39 -8.56 -12.64
N CYS A 24 -43.27 -7.64 -12.28
CA CYS A 24 -43.72 -6.58 -13.16
C CYS A 24 -42.75 -5.38 -13.23
N PHE A 25 -42.16 -4.99 -12.11
CA PHE A 25 -41.32 -3.80 -11.97
C PHE A 25 -39.97 -4.11 -11.28
N PRO A 26 -39.19 -5.05 -11.82
CA PRO A 26 -37.98 -5.52 -11.13
C PRO A 26 -36.94 -4.40 -10.92
N TYR A 27 -36.76 -3.49 -11.87
CA TYR A 27 -35.82 -2.40 -11.76
C TYR A 27 -36.17 -1.46 -10.58
N GLU A 28 -37.42 -1.05 -10.46
CA GLU A 28 -37.93 -0.16 -9.43
C GLU A 28 -37.85 -0.79 -8.04
N VAL A 29 -38.20 -2.08 -7.95
CA VAL A 29 -38.09 -2.85 -6.69
C VAL A 29 -36.65 -2.95 -6.23
N PHE A 30 -35.71 -3.34 -7.11
CA PHE A 30 -34.31 -3.39 -6.75
C PHE A 30 -33.77 -2.01 -6.38
N LYS A 31 -34.11 -0.99 -7.13
CA LYS A 31 -33.71 0.39 -6.83
C LYS A 31 -34.21 0.84 -5.46
N PHE A 32 -35.47 0.55 -5.12
CA PHE A 32 -36.04 0.86 -3.81
C PHE A 32 -35.29 0.13 -2.68
N ILE A 33 -35.00 -1.16 -2.84
CA ILE A 33 -34.21 -1.95 -1.89
C ILE A 33 -32.82 -1.33 -1.69
N ILE A 34 -32.13 -0.99 -2.79
CA ILE A 34 -30.81 -0.38 -2.73
C ILE A 34 -30.83 1.00 -2.04
N MET A 35 -31.86 1.80 -2.27
CA MET A 35 -32.05 3.08 -1.58
C MET A 35 -32.20 2.90 -0.06
N ILE A 36 -32.90 1.87 0.40
CA ILE A 36 -32.96 1.52 1.82
C ILE A 36 -31.59 1.05 2.35
N LEU A 37 -30.95 0.11 1.63
CA LEU A 37 -29.65 -0.41 2.01
C LEU A 37 -28.58 0.69 2.04
N ARG A 38 -28.67 1.64 1.11
CA ARG A 38 -27.82 2.82 1.08
C ARG A 38 -27.78 3.52 2.44
N HIS A 39 -28.91 3.79 3.04
CA HIS A 39 -29.00 4.55 4.29
C HIS A 39 -28.83 3.72 5.56
N THR A 40 -28.90 2.38 5.46
CA THR A 40 -28.86 1.48 6.62
C THR A 40 -27.58 0.66 6.73
N CYS A 41 -27.08 0.16 5.59
CA CYS A 41 -26.00 -0.82 5.54
C CYS A 41 -24.67 -0.24 5.03
N PHE A 42 -24.71 0.91 4.36
CA PHE A 42 -23.52 1.51 3.77
C PHE A 42 -23.18 2.85 4.43
N VAL A 43 -21.88 3.10 4.62
CA VAL A 43 -21.36 4.46 4.86
C VAL A 43 -20.88 4.96 3.53
N GLU A 44 -21.52 6.02 3.04
CA GLU A 44 -21.35 6.44 1.66
C GLU A 44 -20.65 7.77 1.53
N ARG A 45 -19.87 7.85 0.46
CA ARG A 45 -19.42 9.09 -0.11
C ARG A 45 -19.75 9.07 -1.59
N PHE A 46 -20.58 10.03 -2.01
CA PHE A 46 -20.96 10.23 -3.41
C PHE A 46 -20.52 11.61 -3.83
N ASP A 47 -19.58 11.67 -4.77
CA ASP A 47 -19.07 12.91 -5.33
C ASP A 47 -19.42 13.00 -6.83
N GLY A 48 -19.78 14.19 -7.32
CA GLY A 48 -20.02 14.44 -8.75
C GLY A 48 -21.42 14.05 -9.25
N GLU A 49 -22.43 13.91 -8.38
CA GLU A 49 -23.82 13.66 -8.80
C GLU A 49 -24.37 14.77 -9.72
N GLU A 50 -23.85 15.99 -9.61
CA GLU A 50 -24.19 17.14 -10.45
C GLU A 50 -23.82 16.96 -11.93
N TYR A 51 -22.86 16.08 -12.24
CA TYR A 51 -22.47 15.77 -13.61
C TYR A 51 -23.44 14.82 -14.32
N VAL A 52 -24.34 14.16 -13.57
CA VAL A 52 -25.32 13.24 -14.14
C VAL A 52 -26.43 14.02 -14.85
N PRO A 53 -26.63 13.84 -16.18
CA PRO A 53 -27.60 14.61 -16.92
C PRO A 53 -29.05 14.28 -16.47
N LYS A 54 -29.82 15.31 -16.17
CA LYS A 54 -31.24 15.16 -15.79
C LYS A 54 -32.09 14.66 -16.96
N THR A 55 -31.72 14.97 -18.18
CA THR A 55 -32.37 14.55 -19.44
C THR A 55 -31.32 14.24 -20.50
N GLY A 56 -31.69 13.49 -21.54
CA GLY A 56 -30.77 13.11 -22.59
C GLY A 56 -29.88 11.92 -22.27
N PRO A 57 -29.07 11.44 -23.25
CA PRO A 57 -28.22 10.26 -23.08
C PRO A 57 -26.97 10.52 -22.26
N ALA A 58 -26.40 9.47 -21.68
CA ALA A 58 -25.03 9.45 -21.21
C ALA A 58 -24.49 8.01 -21.14
N ILE A 59 -23.17 7.85 -21.24
CA ILE A 59 -22.48 6.60 -20.94
C ILE A 59 -21.66 6.80 -19.68
N PHE A 60 -21.96 6.00 -18.63
CA PHE A 60 -21.11 5.84 -17.47
C PHE A 60 -20.06 4.76 -17.78
N VAL A 61 -18.80 5.07 -17.50
CA VAL A 61 -17.70 4.12 -17.65
C VAL A 61 -17.08 3.92 -16.28
N ALA A 62 -17.36 2.77 -15.67
CA ALA A 62 -17.00 2.45 -14.28
C ALA A 62 -16.00 1.29 -14.19
N ASN A 63 -15.16 1.30 -13.14
CA ASN A 63 -14.41 0.09 -12.76
C ASN A 63 -15.36 -0.97 -12.16
N HIS A 64 -14.91 -2.26 -12.14
CA HIS A 64 -15.76 -3.38 -11.73
C HIS A 64 -15.09 -4.25 -10.66
N VAL A 65 -15.48 -4.04 -9.42
CA VAL A 65 -14.87 -4.71 -8.25
C VAL A 65 -15.83 -5.66 -7.50
N SER A 66 -17.14 -5.55 -7.75
CA SER A 66 -18.17 -6.37 -7.10
C SER A 66 -19.40 -6.54 -7.97
N ILE A 67 -20.19 -7.59 -7.72
CA ILE A 67 -21.52 -7.72 -8.32
C ILE A 67 -22.47 -6.58 -7.90
N PHE A 68 -22.20 -5.96 -6.74
CA PHE A 68 -22.98 -4.83 -6.25
C PHE A 68 -22.74 -3.52 -6.99
N ASP A 69 -21.70 -3.41 -7.82
CA ASP A 69 -21.39 -2.17 -8.54
C ASP A 69 -22.57 -1.66 -9.36
N SER A 70 -23.25 -2.58 -10.08
CA SER A 70 -24.45 -2.23 -10.86
C SER A 70 -25.59 -1.74 -9.98
N PHE A 71 -25.78 -2.33 -8.81
CA PHE A 71 -26.82 -1.89 -7.87
C PHE A 71 -26.50 -0.53 -7.25
N ILE A 72 -25.24 -0.29 -6.91
CA ILE A 72 -24.81 1.03 -6.38
C ILE A 72 -24.99 2.08 -7.47
N MET A 73 -24.63 1.78 -8.71
CA MET A 73 -24.87 2.68 -9.85
C MET A 73 -26.36 3.00 -10.04
N MET A 74 -27.29 2.10 -9.73
CA MET A 74 -28.74 2.40 -9.76
C MET A 74 -29.15 3.48 -8.76
N ALA A 75 -28.37 3.67 -7.68
CA ALA A 75 -28.68 4.64 -6.63
C ALA A 75 -28.15 6.07 -6.92
N ILE A 76 -27.30 6.27 -7.92
CA ILE A 76 -26.70 7.58 -8.24
C ILE A 76 -27.64 8.54 -8.98
N THR A 77 -28.73 8.05 -9.55
CA THR A 77 -29.69 8.87 -10.33
C THR A 77 -31.12 8.35 -10.18
N LYS A 78 -32.11 9.23 -10.35
CA LYS A 78 -33.51 8.83 -10.41
C LYS A 78 -33.88 8.16 -11.74
N ARG A 79 -33.08 8.34 -12.78
CA ARG A 79 -33.30 7.79 -14.11
C ARG A 79 -32.93 6.30 -14.15
N LYS A 80 -33.47 5.59 -15.13
CA LYS A 80 -33.12 4.20 -15.42
C LYS A 80 -31.75 4.14 -16.09
N ILE A 81 -30.91 3.18 -15.66
CA ILE A 81 -29.60 2.91 -16.25
C ILE A 81 -29.64 1.51 -16.88
N HIS A 82 -29.22 1.40 -18.13
CA HIS A 82 -29.06 0.13 -18.84
C HIS A 82 -27.64 -0.41 -18.62
N PHE A 83 -27.51 -1.56 -17.98
CA PHE A 83 -26.22 -2.21 -17.71
C PHE A 83 -25.88 -3.19 -18.83
N MET A 84 -24.59 -3.33 -19.11
CA MET A 84 -24.08 -4.33 -20.05
C MET A 84 -23.68 -5.60 -19.29
N MET A 85 -24.16 -6.77 -19.76
CA MET A 85 -23.92 -8.04 -19.09
C MET A 85 -23.49 -9.12 -20.10
N HIS A 86 -22.49 -9.90 -19.74
CA HIS A 86 -22.01 -11.02 -20.58
C HIS A 86 -23.11 -12.06 -20.80
N THR A 87 -23.20 -12.64 -22.02
CA THR A 87 -24.23 -13.58 -22.44
C THR A 87 -24.42 -14.74 -21.47
N GLN A 88 -23.36 -15.24 -20.85
CA GLN A 88 -23.41 -16.33 -19.88
C GLN A 88 -24.33 -16.05 -18.69
N PHE A 89 -24.29 -14.83 -18.17
CA PHE A 89 -25.14 -14.40 -17.06
C PHE A 89 -26.53 -13.98 -17.54
N TYR A 90 -26.61 -13.36 -18.72
CA TYR A 90 -27.85 -12.88 -19.31
C TYR A 90 -28.86 -14.04 -19.58
N HIS A 91 -28.37 -15.24 -19.90
CA HIS A 91 -29.19 -16.43 -20.18
C HIS A 91 -29.33 -17.39 -18.99
N MET A 92 -28.98 -16.95 -17.76
CA MET A 92 -29.20 -17.76 -16.55
C MET A 92 -30.70 -18.15 -16.41
N LYS A 93 -30.95 -19.41 -16.07
CA LYS A 93 -32.29 -20.01 -16.07
C LYS A 93 -33.33 -19.25 -15.22
N PHE A 94 -32.94 -18.81 -14.03
CA PHE A 94 -33.80 -18.08 -13.08
C PHE A 94 -33.73 -16.56 -13.20
N PHE A 95 -32.56 -16.02 -13.40
CA PHE A 95 -32.32 -14.58 -13.40
C PHE A 95 -32.38 -13.92 -14.78
N GLY A 96 -32.18 -14.68 -15.85
CA GLY A 96 -32.19 -14.15 -17.22
C GLY A 96 -33.48 -13.42 -17.60
N PRO A 97 -34.70 -13.98 -17.34
CA PRO A 97 -35.95 -13.25 -17.58
C PRO A 97 -36.05 -11.94 -16.81
N LEU A 98 -35.54 -11.89 -15.58
CA LEU A 98 -35.51 -10.71 -14.74
C LEU A 98 -34.58 -9.64 -15.35
N PHE A 99 -33.35 -9.99 -15.74
CA PHE A 99 -32.39 -9.06 -16.35
C PHE A 99 -32.93 -8.46 -17.65
N ARG A 100 -33.63 -9.25 -18.48
CA ARG A 100 -34.28 -8.75 -19.70
C ARG A 100 -35.34 -7.69 -19.40
N ARG A 101 -36.18 -7.89 -18.37
CA ARG A 101 -37.19 -6.93 -17.92
C ARG A 101 -36.57 -5.68 -17.32
N MET A 102 -35.44 -5.80 -16.65
CA MET A 102 -34.68 -4.67 -16.13
C MET A 102 -34.04 -3.82 -17.25
N GLY A 103 -34.05 -4.32 -18.50
CA GLY A 103 -33.45 -3.60 -19.63
C GLY A 103 -31.95 -3.74 -19.72
N VAL A 104 -31.39 -4.84 -19.17
CA VAL A 104 -29.97 -5.15 -19.31
C VAL A 104 -29.64 -5.46 -20.78
N ILE A 105 -28.50 -4.99 -21.25
CA ILE A 105 -28.01 -5.18 -22.62
C ILE A 105 -27.08 -6.40 -22.63
N GLU A 106 -27.39 -7.37 -23.49
CA GLU A 106 -26.55 -8.54 -23.66
C GLU A 106 -25.26 -8.19 -24.41
N VAL A 107 -24.11 -8.51 -23.82
CA VAL A 107 -22.80 -8.48 -24.49
C VAL A 107 -22.55 -9.88 -25.06
N PRO A 108 -22.56 -10.05 -26.40
CA PRO A 108 -22.43 -11.35 -27.01
C PRO A 108 -21.01 -11.92 -26.93
N LEU A 109 -20.89 -13.21 -27.15
CA LEU A 109 -19.60 -13.85 -27.41
C LEU A 109 -18.95 -13.25 -28.66
N PRO A 110 -17.62 -13.31 -28.81
CA PRO A 110 -16.92 -12.77 -29.96
C PRO A 110 -17.47 -13.33 -31.26
N GLY A 111 -17.86 -12.42 -32.19
CA GLY A 111 -18.39 -12.72 -33.50
C GLY A 111 -18.85 -11.43 -34.18
N PRO A 112 -18.47 -11.18 -35.47
CA PRO A 112 -18.64 -9.88 -36.10
C PRO A 112 -20.12 -9.45 -36.16
N LYS A 113 -21.04 -10.36 -36.55
CA LYS A 113 -22.45 -10.02 -36.70
C LYS A 113 -23.12 -9.67 -35.37
N LYS A 114 -22.98 -10.52 -34.37
CA LYS A 114 -23.58 -10.28 -33.03
C LYS A 114 -23.01 -9.07 -32.35
N MET A 115 -21.73 -8.80 -32.55
CA MET A 115 -21.08 -7.58 -32.00
C MET A 115 -21.61 -6.31 -32.68
N LEU A 116 -21.87 -6.36 -33.99
CA LEU A 116 -22.49 -5.24 -34.70
C LEU A 116 -23.92 -4.98 -34.21
N GLU A 117 -24.74 -6.02 -34.07
CA GLU A 117 -26.11 -5.94 -33.52
C GLU A 117 -26.12 -5.34 -32.11
N PHE A 118 -25.18 -5.76 -31.27
CA PHE A 118 -24.98 -5.18 -29.92
C PHE A 118 -24.64 -3.69 -29.97
N MET A 119 -23.72 -3.29 -30.85
CA MET A 119 -23.33 -1.90 -31.02
C MET A 119 -24.48 -1.03 -31.52
N GLU A 120 -25.24 -1.50 -32.50
CA GLU A 120 -26.39 -0.75 -33.03
C GLU A 120 -27.52 -0.63 -31.99
N LYS A 121 -27.80 -1.68 -31.21
CA LYS A 121 -28.74 -1.60 -30.10
C LYS A 121 -28.31 -0.55 -29.07
N THR A 122 -27.02 -0.52 -28.75
CA THR A 122 -26.44 0.46 -27.81
C THR A 122 -26.59 1.89 -28.35
N LYS A 123 -26.28 2.11 -29.63
CA LYS A 123 -26.46 3.43 -30.29
C LYS A 123 -27.92 3.86 -30.30
N GLN A 124 -28.85 2.94 -30.57
CA GLN A 124 -30.27 3.25 -30.57
C GLN A 124 -30.76 3.72 -29.20
N LEU A 125 -30.41 3.03 -28.12
CA LEU A 125 -30.75 3.46 -26.74
C LEU A 125 -30.19 4.84 -26.43
N LEU A 126 -28.98 5.17 -26.90
CA LEU A 126 -28.42 6.51 -26.73
C LEU A 126 -29.15 7.56 -27.58
N ARG A 127 -29.62 7.21 -28.79
CA ARG A 127 -30.49 8.08 -29.58
C ARG A 127 -31.83 8.35 -28.89
N ASP A 128 -32.37 7.34 -28.22
CA ASP A 128 -33.62 7.44 -27.45
C ASP A 128 -33.45 8.26 -26.14
N GLY A 129 -32.22 8.65 -25.82
CA GLY A 129 -31.91 9.50 -24.65
C GLY A 129 -31.67 8.71 -23.36
N GLU A 130 -31.42 7.42 -23.45
CA GLU A 130 -31.22 6.53 -22.30
C GLU A 130 -29.82 6.65 -21.69
N LEU A 131 -29.69 6.24 -20.42
CA LEU A 131 -28.43 6.13 -19.71
C LEU A 131 -27.88 4.71 -19.80
N ILE A 132 -26.61 4.57 -20.14
CA ILE A 132 -25.92 3.28 -20.22
C ILE A 132 -24.75 3.26 -19.24
N CYS A 133 -24.57 2.14 -18.55
CA CYS A 133 -23.39 1.89 -17.72
C CYS A 133 -22.61 0.69 -18.29
N MET A 134 -21.32 0.92 -18.52
CA MET A 134 -20.40 -0.12 -18.95
C MET A 134 -19.23 -0.28 -18.02
N PHE A 135 -18.75 -1.50 -17.91
CA PHE A 135 -17.53 -1.86 -17.18
C PHE A 135 -16.46 -2.29 -18.22
N PRO A 136 -15.54 -1.41 -18.60
CA PRO A 136 -14.61 -1.65 -19.72
C PRO A 136 -13.60 -2.77 -19.43
N GLU A 137 -13.47 -3.19 -18.18
CA GLU A 137 -12.68 -4.35 -17.75
C GLU A 137 -13.19 -5.66 -18.36
N GLY A 138 -14.50 -5.73 -18.65
CA GLY A 138 -15.15 -6.91 -19.22
C GLY A 138 -15.21 -8.10 -18.26
N GLY A 139 -15.08 -7.87 -16.96
CA GLY A 139 -15.22 -8.85 -15.87
C GLY A 139 -14.95 -8.22 -14.54
N VAL A 140 -15.45 -8.85 -13.47
CA VAL A 140 -15.24 -8.40 -12.09
C VAL A 140 -13.80 -8.65 -11.67
N SER A 141 -13.16 -7.67 -11.06
CA SER A 141 -11.80 -7.81 -10.50
C SER A 141 -11.77 -8.88 -9.41
N GLY A 142 -10.80 -9.80 -9.49
CA GLY A 142 -10.60 -10.86 -8.50
C GLY A 142 -9.75 -10.46 -7.29
N ASN A 143 -9.16 -9.28 -7.30
CA ASN A 143 -8.22 -8.79 -6.27
C ASN A 143 -8.38 -7.29 -5.94
N GLY A 144 -9.44 -6.64 -6.46
CA GLY A 144 -9.70 -5.21 -6.24
C GLY A 144 -8.88 -4.26 -7.10
N LEU A 145 -7.90 -4.75 -7.84
CA LEU A 145 -7.13 -3.95 -8.80
C LEU A 145 -7.97 -3.64 -10.04
N ILE A 146 -7.78 -2.47 -10.63
CA ILE A 146 -8.42 -2.11 -11.91
C ILE A 146 -7.74 -2.91 -13.02
N LEU A 147 -8.51 -3.72 -13.73
CA LEU A 147 -8.01 -4.52 -14.84
C LEU A 147 -7.74 -3.66 -16.08
N ARG A 148 -7.15 -4.27 -17.11
CA ARG A 148 -6.96 -3.63 -18.41
C ARG A 148 -8.29 -3.29 -19.04
N PHE A 149 -8.45 -2.05 -19.54
CA PHE A 149 -9.66 -1.63 -20.26
C PHE A 149 -9.62 -2.09 -21.71
N LYS A 150 -10.76 -2.61 -22.16
CA LYS A 150 -10.95 -3.06 -23.56
C LYS A 150 -11.23 -1.88 -24.47
N LYS A 151 -10.78 -1.98 -25.72
CA LYS A 151 -11.12 -1.04 -26.78
C LYS A 151 -12.59 -1.22 -27.19
N GLY A 152 -13.27 -0.14 -27.62
CA GLY A 152 -14.61 -0.24 -28.19
C GLY A 152 -15.58 0.86 -27.77
N LEU A 153 -15.26 1.66 -26.75
CA LEU A 153 -16.12 2.75 -26.26
C LEU A 153 -16.56 3.69 -27.40
N SER A 154 -15.63 4.21 -28.19
CA SER A 154 -15.92 5.14 -29.30
C SER A 154 -16.83 4.54 -30.37
N ARG A 155 -16.77 3.23 -30.61
CA ARG A 155 -17.62 2.53 -31.60
C ARG A 155 -19.07 2.37 -31.15
N MET A 156 -19.35 2.53 -29.86
CA MET A 156 -20.71 2.45 -29.28
C MET A 156 -21.44 3.79 -29.31
N LEU A 157 -20.74 4.88 -29.61
CA LEU A 157 -21.33 6.21 -29.69
C LEU A 157 -22.03 6.40 -31.04
N PRO A 158 -23.26 6.94 -31.07
CA PRO A 158 -23.91 7.32 -32.31
C PRO A 158 -23.18 8.54 -32.93
N PRO A 159 -22.88 8.49 -34.23
CA PRO A 159 -22.17 9.60 -34.90
C PRO A 159 -23.00 10.88 -35.06
N ASP A 160 -24.30 10.75 -34.99
CA ASP A 160 -25.32 11.78 -35.22
C ASP A 160 -25.80 12.46 -33.93
N ARG A 161 -25.26 12.06 -32.76
CA ARG A 161 -25.66 12.62 -31.47
C ARG A 161 -24.50 12.78 -30.54
N ASP A 162 -24.42 13.92 -29.87
CA ASP A 162 -23.44 14.16 -28.81
C ASP A 162 -23.87 13.44 -27.54
N VAL A 163 -23.03 12.51 -27.05
CA VAL A 163 -23.27 11.69 -25.86
C VAL A 163 -22.15 11.94 -24.85
N PRO A 164 -22.44 12.52 -23.69
CA PRO A 164 -21.43 12.66 -22.64
C PRO A 164 -20.97 11.30 -22.10
N ILE A 165 -19.65 11.15 -22.02
CA ILE A 165 -18.99 10.01 -21.39
C ILE A 165 -18.57 10.45 -19.99
N LEU A 166 -19.07 9.77 -18.96
CA LEU A 166 -18.83 10.08 -17.56
C LEU A 166 -18.00 8.97 -16.92
N PRO A 167 -16.74 9.23 -16.57
CA PRO A 167 -15.94 8.27 -15.83
C PRO A 167 -16.48 8.14 -14.42
N VAL A 168 -16.50 6.91 -13.89
CA VAL A 168 -17.00 6.62 -12.54
C VAL A 168 -16.01 5.74 -11.83
N ARG A 169 -15.63 6.13 -10.61
CA ARG A 169 -14.88 5.31 -9.68
C ARG A 169 -15.78 4.75 -8.60
N ILE A 170 -15.80 3.42 -8.47
CA ILE A 170 -16.42 2.71 -7.35
C ILE A 170 -15.27 2.17 -6.48
N GLY A 171 -15.17 2.69 -5.25
CA GLY A 171 -14.13 2.35 -4.30
C GLY A 171 -14.65 1.60 -3.07
N MET A 172 -13.74 1.00 -2.31
CA MET A 172 -13.92 0.36 -1.00
C MET A 172 -14.85 -0.86 -0.94
N LEU A 173 -15.54 -1.21 -2.00
CA LEU A 173 -16.49 -2.33 -2.02
C LEU A 173 -15.81 -3.70 -2.15
N TRP A 174 -14.56 -3.76 -2.65
CA TRP A 174 -13.80 -5.00 -2.77
C TRP A 174 -13.61 -5.68 -1.42
N GLY A 175 -13.81 -7.02 -1.40
CA GLY A 175 -13.65 -7.82 -0.19
C GLY A 175 -14.76 -7.64 0.85
N SER A 176 -15.84 -6.88 0.54
CA SER A 176 -16.99 -6.69 1.43
C SER A 176 -17.95 -7.87 1.39
N MET A 177 -18.85 -7.93 0.39
CA MET A 177 -19.77 -9.04 0.15
C MET A 177 -19.63 -9.53 -1.29
N PHE A 178 -19.82 -10.81 -1.53
CA PHE A 178 -19.81 -11.45 -2.85
C PHE A 178 -18.59 -11.10 -3.72
N PRO A 179 -17.35 -11.27 -3.23
CA PRO A 179 -16.19 -11.20 -4.10
C PRO A 179 -16.26 -12.33 -5.14
N TYR A 180 -15.85 -12.00 -6.37
CA TYR A 180 -15.79 -12.98 -7.45
C TYR A 180 -14.41 -13.62 -7.48
N TYR A 181 -14.36 -14.94 -7.26
CA TYR A 181 -13.12 -15.68 -7.40
C TYR A 181 -13.34 -17.18 -7.71
N LYS A 182 -12.36 -17.83 -8.31
CA LYS A 182 -12.47 -19.22 -8.81
C LYS A 182 -13.69 -19.47 -9.72
N GLY A 183 -14.11 -18.46 -10.47
CA GLY A 183 -15.25 -18.57 -11.36
C GLY A 183 -16.63 -18.44 -10.71
N HIS A 184 -16.70 -18.21 -9.39
CA HIS A 184 -17.93 -18.11 -8.61
C HIS A 184 -17.96 -16.90 -7.70
N PHE A 185 -19.18 -16.45 -7.35
CA PHE A 185 -19.38 -15.46 -6.29
C PHE A 185 -19.40 -16.20 -4.93
N HIS A 186 -18.64 -15.68 -3.99
CA HIS A 186 -18.59 -16.21 -2.63
C HIS A 186 -19.22 -15.22 -1.67
N PHE A 187 -20.15 -15.68 -0.81
CA PHE A 187 -20.67 -14.85 0.26
C PHE A 187 -19.64 -14.77 1.38
N ILE A 188 -19.21 -13.55 1.69
CA ILE A 188 -18.35 -13.27 2.84
C ILE A 188 -19.08 -12.26 3.73
N MET A 189 -19.16 -12.54 5.03
CA MET A 189 -19.68 -11.55 5.99
C MET A 189 -18.81 -10.29 5.94
N PRO A 190 -19.42 -9.11 5.81
CA PRO A 190 -18.67 -7.86 5.76
C PRO A 190 -17.86 -7.69 7.06
N ARG A 191 -16.58 -7.43 6.91
CA ARG A 191 -15.66 -7.27 8.04
C ARG A 191 -15.85 -5.94 8.78
N GLN A 192 -16.46 -4.98 8.09
CA GLN A 192 -16.82 -3.66 8.63
C GLN A 192 -18.28 -3.39 8.35
N PHE A 193 -19.02 -2.99 9.39
CA PHE A 193 -20.43 -2.60 9.29
C PHE A 193 -20.63 -1.26 10.01
N PRO A 194 -21.28 -0.26 9.40
CA PRO A 194 -21.74 -0.22 8.00
C PRO A 194 -20.59 -0.38 6.99
N ILE A 195 -20.93 -0.89 5.79
CA ILE A 195 -19.93 -1.16 4.72
C ILE A 195 -19.53 0.16 4.09
N PRO A 196 -18.22 0.50 4.03
CA PRO A 196 -17.80 1.72 3.36
C PRO A 196 -17.91 1.56 1.84
N VAL A 197 -18.51 2.54 1.18
CA VAL A 197 -18.61 2.65 -0.27
C VAL A 197 -18.32 4.07 -0.68
N ALA A 198 -17.47 4.25 -1.67
CA ALA A 198 -17.20 5.54 -2.27
C ALA A 198 -17.51 5.49 -3.77
N VAL A 199 -18.25 6.47 -4.25
CA VAL A 199 -18.53 6.63 -5.68
C VAL A 199 -18.16 8.06 -6.08
N ALA A 200 -17.25 8.19 -7.04
CA ALA A 200 -16.91 9.46 -7.64
C ALA A 200 -17.30 9.46 -9.12
N ILE A 201 -18.07 10.45 -9.54
CA ILE A 201 -18.45 10.66 -10.93
C ILE A 201 -17.64 11.84 -11.45
N GLY A 202 -16.86 11.62 -12.50
CA GLY A 202 -16.04 12.67 -13.09
C GLY A 202 -16.79 13.52 -14.13
N LYS A 203 -16.17 14.63 -14.50
CA LYS A 203 -16.63 15.47 -15.60
C LYS A 203 -16.63 14.70 -16.93
N ARG A 204 -17.44 15.17 -17.87
CA ARG A 204 -17.44 14.66 -19.24
C ARG A 204 -16.04 14.61 -19.83
N ILE A 205 -15.71 13.49 -20.45
CA ILE A 205 -14.43 13.24 -21.12
C ILE A 205 -14.58 13.15 -22.66
N SER A 206 -13.44 13.27 -23.35
CA SER A 206 -13.39 13.12 -24.81
C SER A 206 -13.67 11.67 -25.24
N PRO A 207 -14.44 11.46 -26.34
CA PRO A 207 -14.63 10.13 -26.92
C PRO A 207 -13.35 9.51 -27.50
N ASN A 208 -12.31 10.32 -27.72
CA ASN A 208 -11.01 9.88 -28.26
C ASN A 208 -10.02 9.45 -27.18
N ILE A 209 -10.43 9.44 -25.90
CA ILE A 209 -9.58 8.98 -24.80
C ILE A 209 -9.14 7.54 -25.01
N THR A 210 -7.86 7.25 -24.83
CA THR A 210 -7.35 5.87 -24.91
C THR A 210 -7.81 5.03 -23.73
N PRO A 211 -7.90 3.70 -23.86
CA PRO A 211 -8.21 2.83 -22.72
C PRO A 211 -7.24 2.99 -21.54
N PHE A 212 -5.96 3.24 -21.82
CA PHE A 212 -4.95 3.50 -20.80
C PHE A 212 -5.23 4.82 -20.06
N GLN A 213 -5.41 5.92 -20.77
CA GLN A 213 -5.74 7.22 -20.18
C GLN A 213 -7.03 7.17 -19.34
N LEU A 214 -8.07 6.49 -19.85
CA LEU A 214 -9.33 6.34 -19.12
C LEU A 214 -9.13 5.52 -17.83
N ARG A 215 -8.31 4.46 -17.88
CA ARG A 215 -7.96 3.68 -16.71
C ARG A 215 -7.20 4.53 -15.69
N GLN A 216 -6.23 5.33 -16.12
CA GLN A 216 -5.48 6.24 -15.26
C GLN A 216 -6.39 7.27 -14.61
N LEU A 217 -7.27 7.91 -15.37
CA LEU A 217 -8.25 8.87 -14.85
C LEU A 217 -9.14 8.26 -13.75
N ILE A 218 -9.71 7.05 -13.98
CA ILE A 218 -10.55 6.39 -12.99
C ILE A 218 -9.72 5.95 -11.76
N SER A 219 -8.45 5.61 -11.94
CA SER A 219 -7.54 5.33 -10.83
C SER A 219 -7.25 6.58 -10.00
N GLU A 220 -6.99 7.73 -10.65
CA GLU A 220 -6.75 9.01 -9.98
C GLU A 220 -7.97 9.45 -9.16
N MET A 221 -9.17 9.38 -9.74
CA MET A 221 -10.42 9.67 -9.02
C MET A 221 -10.55 8.84 -7.73
N GLY A 222 -10.09 7.58 -7.75
CA GLY A 222 -10.07 6.72 -6.56
C GLY A 222 -9.09 7.21 -5.51
N ALA A 223 -7.92 7.66 -5.91
CA ALA A 223 -6.92 8.21 -5.00
C ALA A 223 -7.38 9.53 -4.38
N ASP A 224 -8.06 10.38 -5.14
CA ASP A 224 -8.65 11.63 -4.63
C ASP A 224 -9.65 11.39 -3.52
N VAL A 225 -10.60 10.48 -3.77
CA VAL A 225 -11.63 10.11 -2.78
C VAL A 225 -11.01 9.53 -1.50
N GLU A 226 -10.01 8.66 -1.63
CA GLU A 226 -9.38 8.02 -0.48
C GLU A 226 -8.41 8.96 0.27
N SER A 227 -7.87 9.99 -0.38
CA SER A 227 -6.95 10.97 0.24
C SER A 227 -7.62 11.82 1.33
N GLU A 228 -8.92 12.03 1.26
CA GLU A 228 -9.67 12.86 2.22
C GLU A 228 -10.08 12.12 3.49
N GLY A 229 -9.85 10.80 3.55
CA GLY A 229 -10.25 9.96 4.67
C GLY A 229 -11.76 9.68 4.74
N PHE A 230 -12.15 8.85 5.69
CA PHE A 230 -13.54 8.44 5.87
C PHE A 230 -14.03 8.74 7.29
N PRO A 231 -15.32 9.12 7.46
CA PRO A 231 -15.89 9.39 8.80
C PRO A 231 -15.81 8.19 9.76
N SER A 232 -15.74 6.98 9.22
CA SER A 232 -15.62 5.74 10.02
C SER A 232 -14.17 5.40 10.38
N GLU A 233 -13.20 6.16 9.90
CA GLU A 233 -11.79 5.92 10.15
C GLU A 233 -11.43 6.14 11.62
N ARG A 234 -10.47 5.39 12.12
CA ARG A 234 -10.10 5.38 13.53
C ARG A 234 -8.60 5.58 13.70
N THR A 235 -8.21 6.23 14.80
CA THR A 235 -6.81 6.27 15.21
C THR A 235 -6.32 4.88 15.62
N ILE A 236 -5.03 4.60 15.48
CA ILE A 236 -4.43 3.29 15.72
C ILE A 236 -4.67 2.82 17.17
N HIS A 237 -4.48 3.69 18.16
CA HIS A 237 -4.70 3.35 19.58
C HIS A 237 -6.19 3.12 19.92
N TYR A 238 -7.10 3.82 19.25
CA TYR A 238 -8.54 3.54 19.38
C TYR A 238 -8.91 2.18 18.76
N ALA A 239 -8.34 1.87 17.59
CA ALA A 239 -8.54 0.58 16.95
C ALA A 239 -8.00 -0.56 17.83
N PHE A 240 -6.81 -0.41 18.41
CA PHE A 240 -6.25 -1.35 19.40
C PHE A 240 -7.18 -1.55 20.60
N ALA A 241 -7.65 -0.47 21.24
CA ALA A 241 -8.57 -0.58 22.37
C ALA A 241 -9.86 -1.34 22.01
N ARG A 242 -10.38 -1.18 20.78
CA ARG A 242 -11.51 -1.95 20.27
C ARG A 242 -11.20 -3.42 20.04
N GLN A 243 -10.01 -3.75 19.54
CA GLN A 243 -9.58 -5.15 19.37
C GLN A 243 -9.47 -5.85 20.72
N VAL A 244 -8.85 -5.20 21.71
CA VAL A 244 -8.75 -5.73 23.08
C VAL A 244 -10.14 -6.01 23.66
N ARG A 245 -11.12 -5.13 23.45
CA ARG A 245 -12.51 -5.35 23.93
C ARG A 245 -13.18 -6.55 23.29
N ARG A 246 -12.88 -6.83 22.03
CA ARG A 246 -13.44 -8.00 21.32
C ARG A 246 -12.76 -9.31 21.73
N HIS A 247 -11.45 -9.25 21.97
CA HIS A 247 -10.61 -10.43 22.22
C HIS A 247 -9.63 -10.21 23.37
N PRO A 248 -10.10 -9.98 24.63
CA PRO A 248 -9.25 -9.57 25.75
C PRO A 248 -8.19 -10.60 26.14
N PHE A 249 -8.47 -11.88 25.87
CA PHE A 249 -7.56 -13.01 26.21
C PHE A 249 -6.68 -13.45 25.04
N HIS A 250 -6.80 -12.84 23.89
CA HIS A 250 -5.90 -13.08 22.77
C HIS A 250 -4.49 -12.55 23.11
N CYS A 251 -3.48 -13.03 22.39
CA CYS A 251 -2.09 -12.60 22.55
C CYS A 251 -1.59 -12.07 21.20
N MET A 252 -1.68 -10.77 21.03
CA MET A 252 -1.30 -10.06 19.82
C MET A 252 0.22 -9.94 19.66
N TYR A 253 0.93 -9.81 20.77
CA TYR A 253 2.37 -9.61 20.78
C TYR A 253 3.09 -10.67 21.61
N LYS A 254 4.18 -11.18 21.05
CA LYS A 254 5.02 -12.18 21.69
C LYS A 254 6.48 -11.96 21.30
N ASP A 255 7.40 -12.13 22.23
CA ASP A 255 8.82 -12.28 21.92
C ASP A 255 9.11 -13.76 21.60
N ALA A 256 10.01 -14.07 20.67
CA ALA A 256 10.23 -15.42 20.14
C ALA A 256 10.49 -16.50 21.21
N GLU A 257 11.14 -16.13 22.31
CA GLU A 257 11.53 -17.05 23.36
C GLU A 257 10.56 -17.05 24.56
N LYS A 258 9.62 -16.10 24.62
CA LYS A 258 8.74 -15.88 25.78
C LYS A 258 7.28 -16.00 25.42
N GLN A 259 6.46 -16.40 26.37
CA GLN A 259 5.02 -16.29 26.24
C GLN A 259 4.61 -14.82 26.31
N GLY A 260 3.82 -14.36 25.35
CA GLY A 260 3.36 -12.96 25.30
C GLY A 260 2.26 -12.67 26.33
N PRO A 261 2.08 -11.40 26.69
CA PRO A 261 0.95 -10.97 27.52
C PRO A 261 -0.38 -11.13 26.75
N LYS A 262 -1.46 -11.27 27.50
CA LYS A 262 -2.81 -11.13 26.95
C LYS A 262 -3.03 -9.69 26.48
N ASP A 263 -3.93 -9.49 25.52
CA ASP A 263 -4.18 -8.15 24.97
C ASP A 263 -4.71 -7.19 26.04
N LEU A 264 -5.54 -7.67 26.97
CA LEU A 264 -5.98 -6.88 28.13
C LEU A 264 -4.80 -6.45 29.01
N ASP A 265 -3.85 -7.33 29.27
CA ASP A 265 -2.65 -6.98 30.05
C ASP A 265 -1.79 -5.94 29.33
N THR A 266 -1.71 -6.07 28.01
CA THR A 266 -1.03 -5.09 27.14
C THR A 266 -1.70 -3.71 27.23
N LEU A 267 -3.04 -3.65 27.17
CA LEU A 267 -3.79 -2.40 27.34
C LEU A 267 -3.58 -1.80 28.74
N ILE A 268 -3.73 -2.59 29.81
CA ILE A 268 -3.52 -2.12 31.19
C ILE A 268 -2.11 -1.51 31.34
N LYS A 269 -1.08 -2.20 30.87
CA LYS A 269 0.30 -1.69 30.91
C LYS A 269 0.47 -0.41 30.11
N ALA A 270 -0.14 -0.31 28.91
CA ALA A 270 -0.08 0.90 28.10
C ALA A 270 -0.77 2.09 28.80
N LEU A 271 -1.92 1.87 29.47
CA LEU A 271 -2.62 2.90 30.24
C LEU A 271 -1.83 3.35 31.48
N ILE A 272 -1.19 2.43 32.18
CA ILE A 272 -0.26 2.77 33.27
C ILE A 272 0.87 3.63 32.73
N PHE A 273 1.46 3.17 31.62
CA PHE A 273 2.60 3.87 31.02
C PHE A 273 2.24 5.27 30.53
N SER A 274 1.03 5.46 29.98
CA SER A 274 0.56 6.78 29.55
C SER A 274 0.50 7.81 30.68
N ARG A 275 0.09 7.37 31.87
CA ARG A 275 0.06 8.23 33.06
C ARG A 275 1.46 8.58 33.57
N VAL A 276 2.37 7.60 33.51
CA VAL A 276 3.79 7.83 33.86
C VAL A 276 4.44 8.79 32.88
N ILE A 277 4.20 8.63 31.58
CA ILE A 277 4.72 9.57 30.54
C ILE A 277 4.23 10.99 30.83
N ARG A 278 2.96 11.19 31.16
CA ARG A 278 2.45 12.53 31.49
C ARG A 278 3.14 13.15 32.72
N GLN A 279 3.45 12.34 33.74
CA GLN A 279 4.21 12.81 34.90
C GLN A 279 5.65 13.19 34.51
N LEU A 280 6.32 12.37 33.71
CA LEU A 280 7.69 12.63 33.27
C LEU A 280 7.80 13.85 32.34
N ASP A 281 6.76 14.09 31.53
CA ASP A 281 6.71 15.17 30.53
C ASP A 281 5.93 16.41 30.99
N GLU A 282 5.45 16.44 32.25
CA GLU A 282 4.58 17.50 32.77
C GLU A 282 5.15 18.91 32.57
N LYS A 283 6.45 19.09 32.79
CA LYS A 283 7.13 20.38 32.65
C LYS A 283 7.43 20.77 31.19
N ASN A 284 7.50 19.80 30.29
CA ASN A 284 7.94 20.02 28.91
C ASN A 284 6.79 20.16 27.92
N ASP A 285 5.64 19.51 28.20
CA ASP A 285 4.48 19.37 27.30
C ASP A 285 4.90 19.03 25.84
N SER A 286 5.80 18.04 25.73
CA SER A 286 6.46 17.70 24.47
C SER A 286 5.46 17.12 23.47
N LYS A 287 5.48 17.59 22.23
CA LYS A 287 4.68 16.99 21.15
C LYS A 287 5.19 15.58 20.82
N TYR A 288 6.50 15.41 20.73
CA TYR A 288 7.16 14.16 20.36
C TYR A 288 7.90 13.54 21.53
N ILE A 289 7.67 12.24 21.75
CA ILE A 289 8.40 11.42 22.73
C ILE A 289 9.30 10.46 21.97
N GLY A 290 10.60 10.53 22.25
CA GLY A 290 11.59 9.63 21.65
C GLY A 290 11.40 8.19 22.12
N VAL A 291 11.44 7.23 21.20
CA VAL A 291 11.43 5.81 21.51
C VAL A 291 12.68 5.16 20.92
N LEU A 292 13.59 4.70 21.80
CA LEU A 292 14.83 4.04 21.43
C LEU A 292 14.81 2.62 21.99
N LEU A 293 14.09 1.72 21.33
CA LEU A 293 13.86 0.34 21.76
C LEU A 293 14.01 -0.65 20.59
N PRO A 294 14.43 -1.89 20.86
CA PRO A 294 14.43 -2.94 19.86
C PRO A 294 13.02 -3.48 19.60
N ASN A 295 12.89 -4.35 18.61
CA ASN A 295 11.64 -5.07 18.35
C ASN A 295 11.31 -6.03 19.52
N CYS A 296 10.38 -5.64 20.35
CA CYS A 296 9.92 -6.45 21.50
C CYS A 296 8.52 -6.03 21.96
N VAL A 297 7.90 -6.86 22.76
CA VAL A 297 6.57 -6.59 23.36
C VAL A 297 6.56 -5.26 24.12
N ASN A 298 7.62 -4.95 24.86
CA ASN A 298 7.70 -3.70 25.61
C ASN A 298 7.72 -2.46 24.69
N ALA A 299 8.33 -2.55 23.51
CA ALA A 299 8.29 -1.46 22.54
C ALA A 299 6.83 -1.16 22.08
N ALA A 300 6.04 -2.20 21.81
CA ALA A 300 4.62 -2.01 21.46
C ALA A 300 3.83 -1.38 22.63
N ILE A 301 4.05 -1.82 23.88
CA ILE A 301 3.42 -1.24 25.08
C ILE A 301 3.78 0.25 25.21
N VAL A 302 5.05 0.61 25.02
CA VAL A 302 5.54 1.98 25.07
C VAL A 302 4.90 2.83 23.99
N LEU A 303 4.85 2.37 22.75
CA LEU A 303 4.21 3.08 21.64
C LEU A 303 2.73 3.38 21.92
N TYR A 304 1.97 2.41 22.43
CA TYR A 304 0.60 2.67 22.88
C TYR A 304 0.56 3.65 24.05
N GLY A 305 1.46 3.50 25.03
CA GLY A 305 1.55 4.41 26.16
C GLY A 305 1.74 5.86 25.73
N VAL A 306 2.59 6.11 24.74
CA VAL A 306 2.82 7.45 24.17
C VAL A 306 1.54 7.96 23.49
N LEU A 307 0.88 7.15 22.67
CA LEU A 307 -0.36 7.54 21.98
C LEU A 307 -1.51 7.79 22.98
N PHE A 308 -1.67 6.97 24.02
CA PHE A 308 -2.65 7.19 25.09
C PHE A 308 -2.29 8.39 26.00
N ALA A 309 -1.06 8.86 25.97
CA ALA A 309 -0.68 10.09 26.66
C ALA A 309 -0.97 11.37 25.87
N ASP A 310 -1.65 11.27 24.71
CA ASP A 310 -1.83 12.37 23.74
C ASP A 310 -0.50 12.91 23.18
N ARG A 311 0.49 12.03 22.99
CA ARG A 311 1.80 12.35 22.45
C ARG A 311 2.06 11.54 21.19
N ILE A 312 3.04 11.96 20.43
CA ILE A 312 3.41 11.31 19.17
C ILE A 312 4.74 10.58 19.37
N PRO A 313 4.81 9.26 19.13
CA PRO A 313 6.08 8.55 19.20
C PRO A 313 7.00 8.96 18.05
N ALA A 314 8.23 9.38 18.39
CA ALA A 314 9.33 9.59 17.46
C ALA A 314 10.30 8.41 17.58
N ILE A 315 10.30 7.53 16.58
CA ILE A 315 11.08 6.29 16.67
C ILE A 315 12.51 6.55 16.19
N LEU A 316 13.45 6.48 17.15
CA LEU A 316 14.86 6.74 16.89
C LEU A 316 15.55 5.52 16.29
N ASN A 317 16.31 5.74 15.23
CA ASN A 317 17.10 4.70 14.58
C ASN A 317 18.37 4.42 15.41
N TYR A 318 18.46 3.23 15.97
CA TYR A 318 19.61 2.80 16.78
C TYR A 318 20.81 2.30 15.95
N SER A 319 20.64 2.10 14.64
CA SER A 319 21.71 1.63 13.74
C SER A 319 22.56 2.75 13.15
N VAL A 320 22.14 4.02 13.31
CA VAL A 320 22.91 5.18 12.81
C VAL A 320 23.91 5.69 13.85
N GLY A 321 24.92 6.40 13.36
CA GLY A 321 25.92 7.03 14.22
C GLY A 321 25.32 8.09 15.18
N GLU A 322 26.05 8.41 16.23
CA GLU A 322 25.61 9.32 17.30
C GLU A 322 25.23 10.72 16.77
N ALA A 323 26.01 11.27 15.88
CA ALA A 323 25.76 12.59 15.28
C ALA A 323 24.40 12.66 14.56
N VAL A 324 24.04 11.64 13.77
CA VAL A 324 22.76 11.55 13.05
C VAL A 324 21.60 11.37 14.03
N ARG A 325 21.79 10.55 15.06
CA ARG A 325 20.80 10.36 16.11
C ARG A 325 20.56 11.65 16.90
N ARG A 326 21.62 12.37 17.27
CA ARG A 326 21.52 13.66 17.95
C ARG A 326 20.80 14.70 17.11
N ALA A 327 21.14 14.81 15.83
CA ALA A 327 20.44 15.69 14.89
C ALA A 327 18.93 15.35 14.77
N SER A 328 18.57 14.06 14.85
CA SER A 328 17.14 13.65 14.86
C SER A 328 16.41 14.11 16.12
N ILE A 329 17.06 14.01 17.29
CA ILE A 329 16.54 14.45 18.59
C ILE A 329 16.31 15.96 18.59
N GLU A 330 17.32 16.72 18.17
CA GLU A 330 17.27 18.18 18.10
C GLU A 330 16.22 18.68 17.12
N LYS A 331 16.18 18.11 15.91
CA LYS A 331 15.19 18.45 14.87
C LYS A 331 13.75 18.27 15.34
N ALA A 332 13.48 17.21 16.08
CA ALA A 332 12.13 16.92 16.59
C ALA A 332 11.85 17.60 17.96
N GLY A 333 12.82 18.30 18.54
CA GLY A 333 12.68 18.92 19.87
C GLY A 333 12.37 17.91 20.97
N ILE A 334 12.93 16.69 20.87
CA ILE A 334 12.67 15.61 21.83
C ILE A 334 13.37 15.91 23.15
N LYS A 335 12.59 15.96 24.23
CA LYS A 335 13.08 16.20 25.59
C LYS A 335 12.96 14.98 26.50
N LEU A 336 12.23 13.97 26.08
CA LEU A 336 12.07 12.70 26.79
C LEU A 336 12.24 11.55 25.80
N ILE A 337 13.19 10.65 26.10
CA ILE A 337 13.47 9.44 25.31
C ILE A 337 13.23 8.21 26.19
N LEU A 338 12.36 7.32 25.76
CA LEU A 338 12.06 6.08 26.45
C LEU A 338 12.97 4.97 25.92
N THR A 339 13.79 4.37 26.80
CA THR A 339 14.76 3.35 26.43
C THR A 339 14.95 2.32 27.56
N SER A 340 15.81 1.35 27.38
CA SER A 340 16.11 0.28 28.34
C SER A 340 17.60 0.22 28.60
N ARG A 341 18.01 0.07 29.89
CA ARG A 341 19.41 -0.09 30.31
C ARG A 341 20.10 -1.21 29.53
N LYS A 342 19.48 -2.39 29.51
CA LYS A 342 19.99 -3.56 28.77
C LYS A 342 20.17 -3.30 27.28
N PHE A 343 19.33 -2.46 26.69
CA PHE A 343 19.44 -2.14 25.28
C PHE A 343 20.58 -1.14 25.02
N LEU A 344 20.75 -0.13 25.87
CA LEU A 344 21.89 0.80 25.79
C LEU A 344 23.23 0.06 25.94
N GLU A 345 23.34 -0.83 26.91
CA GLU A 345 24.53 -1.69 27.11
C GLU A 345 24.85 -2.50 25.85
N LYS A 346 23.83 -3.11 25.22
CA LYS A 346 24.00 -3.87 23.98
C LYS A 346 24.47 -3.00 22.81
N LEU A 347 24.03 -1.75 22.78
CA LEU A 347 24.42 -0.77 21.76
C LEU A 347 25.74 -0.06 22.10
N LYS A 348 26.28 -0.26 23.31
CA LYS A 348 27.44 0.46 23.87
C LYS A 348 27.23 1.98 23.88
N LEU A 349 26.02 2.40 24.28
CA LEU A 349 25.63 3.80 24.39
C LEU A 349 25.51 4.19 25.87
N GLU A 350 26.03 5.37 26.18
CA GLU A 350 25.87 5.97 27.51
C GLU A 350 24.49 6.64 27.63
N PRO A 351 23.84 6.54 28.81
CA PRO A 351 22.60 7.28 29.06
C PRO A 351 22.81 8.80 28.99
N THR A 352 21.87 9.48 28.35
CA THR A 352 21.84 10.98 28.32
C THR A 352 20.73 11.50 29.25
N PRO A 353 20.76 12.77 29.64
CA PRO A 353 19.77 13.35 30.57
C PRO A 353 18.33 13.27 30.08
N GLU A 354 18.10 13.21 28.74
CA GLU A 354 16.80 13.11 28.15
C GLU A 354 16.26 11.67 28.17
N MET A 355 17.11 10.67 28.52
CA MET A 355 16.75 9.26 28.51
C MET A 355 16.14 8.82 29.84
N PHE A 356 14.94 8.26 29.76
CA PHE A 356 14.29 7.57 30.85
C PHE A 356 14.41 6.04 30.65
N LEU A 357 14.97 5.38 31.65
CA LEU A 357 15.16 3.93 31.61
C LEU A 357 13.90 3.20 32.09
N LEU A 358 13.39 2.28 31.30
CA LEU A 358 12.17 1.54 31.62
C LEU A 358 12.26 0.72 32.90
N GLU A 359 13.48 0.35 33.30
CA GLU A 359 13.76 -0.36 34.57
C GLU A 359 13.46 0.53 35.79
N ASP A 360 13.54 1.84 35.64
CA ASP A 360 13.36 2.81 36.72
C ASP A 360 11.90 3.30 36.86
N ILE A 361 10.95 2.66 36.17
CA ILE A 361 9.53 3.06 36.18
C ILE A 361 8.81 2.79 37.50
N ARG A 362 9.27 1.86 38.35
CA ARG A 362 8.56 1.41 39.56
C ARG A 362 8.13 2.52 40.51
N PRO A 363 8.96 3.53 40.86
CA PRO A 363 8.58 4.62 41.76
C PRO A 363 7.39 5.46 41.26
N TYR A 364 7.20 5.53 39.93
CA TYR A 364 6.12 6.31 39.31
C TYR A 364 4.78 5.55 39.26
N ILE A 365 4.78 4.24 39.48
CA ILE A 365 3.58 3.40 39.46
C ILE A 365 2.97 3.35 40.86
N THR A 366 2.15 4.36 41.21
CA THR A 366 1.41 4.34 42.47
C THR A 366 0.29 3.30 42.44
N LYS A 367 -0.21 2.89 43.63
CA LYS A 367 -1.37 2.02 43.75
C LYS A 367 -2.58 2.59 43.01
N SER A 368 -2.80 3.92 43.12
CA SER A 368 -3.88 4.62 42.43
C SER A 368 -3.77 4.47 40.92
N ILE A 369 -2.62 4.77 40.32
CA ILE A 369 -2.39 4.62 38.89
C ILE A 369 -2.68 3.20 38.42
N LYS A 370 -2.17 2.20 39.17
CA LYS A 370 -2.37 0.78 38.83
C LYS A 370 -3.84 0.36 38.86
N TYR A 371 -4.55 0.63 39.96
CA TYR A 371 -5.93 0.20 40.11
C TYR A 371 -6.86 0.97 39.17
N THR A 372 -6.66 2.27 38.97
CA THR A 372 -7.46 3.05 38.03
C THR A 372 -7.27 2.54 36.59
N ALA A 373 -6.03 2.27 36.15
CA ALA A 373 -5.79 1.74 34.82
C ALA A 373 -6.44 0.36 34.62
N ILE A 374 -6.45 -0.50 35.62
CA ILE A 374 -7.13 -1.79 35.58
C ILE A 374 -8.64 -1.62 35.45
N LEU A 375 -9.24 -0.76 36.28
CA LEU A 375 -10.68 -0.48 36.22
C LEU A 375 -11.08 0.15 34.89
N ASP A 376 -10.34 1.14 34.42
CA ASP A 376 -10.58 1.81 33.15
C ASP A 376 -10.47 0.82 31.97
N ALA A 377 -9.45 -0.04 31.97
CA ALA A 377 -9.28 -1.07 30.95
C ALA A 377 -10.41 -2.10 30.95
N ILE A 378 -11.03 -2.42 32.07
CA ILE A 378 -12.11 -3.42 32.18
C ILE A 378 -13.48 -2.78 31.94
N LEU A 379 -13.75 -1.64 32.55
CA LEU A 379 -15.10 -1.08 32.65
C LEU A 379 -15.43 -0.04 31.58
N LEU A 380 -14.47 0.80 31.18
CA LEU A 380 -14.76 1.89 30.25
C LEU A 380 -14.93 1.41 28.81
N PRO A 381 -16.04 1.72 28.13
CA PRO A 381 -16.15 1.57 26.69
C PRO A 381 -15.01 2.29 25.97
N SER A 382 -14.55 1.74 24.83
CA SER A 382 -13.38 2.29 24.12
C SER A 382 -13.47 3.81 23.84
N ARG A 383 -14.67 4.34 23.57
CA ARG A 383 -14.85 5.79 23.36
C ARG A 383 -14.58 6.61 24.63
N LEU A 384 -15.11 6.19 25.78
CA LEU A 384 -14.87 6.86 27.05
C LEU A 384 -13.41 6.74 27.49
N LEU A 385 -12.81 5.59 27.24
CA LEU A 385 -11.38 5.39 27.45
C LEU A 385 -10.54 6.41 26.67
N MET A 386 -10.88 6.63 25.39
CA MET A 386 -10.21 7.64 24.57
C MET A 386 -10.41 9.06 25.09
N CYS A 387 -11.65 9.41 25.48
CA CYS A 387 -11.94 10.73 26.06
C CYS A 387 -11.10 11.01 27.31
N GLN A 388 -10.77 9.98 28.08
CA GLN A 388 -9.96 10.09 29.31
C GLN A 388 -8.45 10.11 29.04
N TYR A 389 -7.98 9.25 28.12
CA TYR A 389 -6.56 9.00 27.91
C TYR A 389 -5.97 9.72 26.69
N ALA A 390 -6.73 10.01 25.65
CA ALA A 390 -6.24 10.69 24.47
C ALA A 390 -7.26 11.72 23.94
N PRO A 391 -7.74 12.67 24.80
CA PRO A 391 -8.87 13.53 24.46
C PRO A 391 -8.65 14.41 23.23
N LYS A 392 -7.42 14.79 22.93
CA LYS A 392 -7.08 15.72 21.85
C LYS A 392 -6.93 15.02 20.50
N THR A 393 -6.40 13.78 20.48
CA THR A 393 -5.92 13.15 19.25
C THR A 393 -6.83 12.08 18.66
N TRP A 394 -7.65 11.40 19.48
CA TRP A 394 -8.32 10.17 19.05
C TRP A 394 -9.45 10.31 18.01
N ARG A 395 -10.01 11.52 17.87
CA ARG A 395 -11.21 11.76 17.03
C ARG A 395 -10.85 11.96 15.57
N ASP A 396 -9.66 12.46 15.29
CA ASP A 396 -9.24 12.86 13.96
C ASP A 396 -8.08 12.01 13.49
N SER A 397 -8.30 11.21 12.45
CA SER A 397 -7.28 10.37 11.84
C SER A 397 -6.20 11.15 11.08
N LEU A 398 -6.42 12.44 10.81
CA LEU A 398 -5.42 13.32 10.19
C LEU A 398 -4.36 13.82 11.19
N ASN A 399 -4.53 13.54 12.50
CA ASN A 399 -3.48 13.76 13.48
C ASN A 399 -2.27 12.86 13.22
N ASP A 400 -1.07 13.37 13.55
CA ASP A 400 0.17 12.63 13.43
C ASP A 400 0.12 11.37 14.32
N ALA A 401 0.47 10.21 13.76
CA ALA A 401 0.51 8.92 14.46
C ALA A 401 1.93 8.53 14.88
N VAL A 402 2.91 8.91 14.09
CA VAL A 402 4.32 8.59 14.31
C VAL A 402 5.23 9.56 13.55
N LEU A 403 6.40 9.82 14.11
CA LEU A 403 7.50 10.47 13.43
C LEU A 403 8.59 9.43 13.18
N LEU A 404 8.93 9.20 11.92
CA LEU A 404 10.04 8.35 11.50
C LEU A 404 11.16 9.19 10.90
N PHE A 405 12.39 8.68 10.95
CA PHE A 405 13.54 9.37 10.40
C PHE A 405 14.14 8.56 9.25
N SER A 406 14.37 9.21 8.11
CA SER A 406 15.14 8.64 7.01
C SER A 406 16.48 9.34 6.85
N SER A 407 17.51 8.62 6.43
CA SER A 407 18.77 9.21 6.03
C SER A 407 18.54 9.97 4.72
N GLY A 408 18.53 11.30 4.77
CA GLY A 408 18.48 12.11 3.56
C GLY A 408 19.71 11.90 2.68
N SER A 409 19.60 12.16 1.39
CA SER A 409 20.73 12.19 0.44
C SER A 409 21.82 13.20 0.85
N THR A 410 21.49 14.13 1.73
CA THR A 410 22.40 15.15 2.28
C THR A 410 23.10 14.71 3.58
N GLY A 411 22.91 13.46 4.03
CA GLY A 411 23.47 12.96 5.30
C GLY A 411 22.71 13.39 6.56
N MET A 412 21.89 14.45 6.50
CA MET A 412 21.08 14.91 7.63
C MET A 412 19.72 14.19 7.68
N PRO A 413 19.23 13.82 8.88
CA PRO A 413 17.98 13.10 9.00
C PRO A 413 16.76 13.95 8.62
N LYS A 414 15.85 13.37 7.83
CA LYS A 414 14.53 13.96 7.55
C LYS A 414 13.50 13.33 8.49
N GLY A 415 12.74 14.17 9.19
CA GLY A 415 11.64 13.72 10.05
C GLY A 415 10.36 13.58 9.22
N ILE A 416 9.90 12.36 9.00
CA ILE A 416 8.72 12.05 8.17
C ILE A 416 7.50 11.94 9.08
N MET A 417 6.54 12.85 8.92
CA MET A 417 5.30 12.87 9.68
C MET A 417 4.25 12.00 9.00
N LEU A 418 3.87 10.88 9.65
CA LEU A 418 2.81 10.01 9.19
C LEU A 418 1.59 10.13 10.08
N THR A 419 0.43 10.39 9.49
CA THR A 419 -0.85 10.49 10.19
C THR A 419 -1.46 9.10 10.40
N HIS A 420 -2.45 9.01 11.31
CA HIS A 420 -3.25 7.79 11.45
C HIS A 420 -3.96 7.43 10.13
N HIS A 421 -4.42 8.45 9.38
CA HIS A 421 -5.02 8.27 8.06
C HIS A 421 -4.07 7.64 7.06
N ASN A 422 -2.82 8.15 6.96
CA ASN A 422 -1.84 7.60 6.03
C ASN A 422 -1.61 6.09 6.28
N LEU A 423 -1.41 5.73 7.54
CA LEU A 423 -1.17 4.34 7.94
C LEU A 423 -2.40 3.45 7.76
N ASN A 424 -3.59 3.94 8.09
CA ASN A 424 -4.84 3.21 7.91
C ASN A 424 -5.16 2.97 6.44
N SER A 425 -5.07 4.01 5.60
CA SER A 425 -5.30 3.92 4.16
C SER A 425 -4.38 2.88 3.53
N ASN A 426 -3.09 2.95 3.84
CA ASN A 426 -2.10 1.99 3.34
C ASN A 426 -2.40 0.56 3.81
N PHE A 427 -2.67 0.39 5.10
CA PHE A 427 -3.03 -0.91 5.67
C PHE A 427 -4.28 -1.52 5.03
N PHE A 428 -5.38 -0.77 4.91
CA PHE A 428 -6.64 -1.29 4.37
C PHE A 428 -6.52 -1.66 2.90
N ASN A 429 -5.75 -0.90 2.11
CA ASN A 429 -5.50 -1.19 0.72
C ASN A 429 -4.70 -2.49 0.54
N PHE A 430 -3.65 -2.67 1.35
CA PHE A 430 -2.90 -3.91 1.42
C PHE A 430 -3.77 -5.10 1.88
N TRP A 431 -4.44 -4.95 3.00
CA TRP A 431 -5.22 -6.00 3.65
C TRP A 431 -6.36 -6.55 2.76
N ARG A 432 -7.05 -5.67 2.04
CA ARG A 432 -8.08 -6.06 1.08
C ARG A 432 -7.49 -6.85 -0.08
N THR A 433 -6.35 -6.42 -0.59
CA THR A 433 -5.72 -7.02 -1.77
C THR A 433 -5.19 -8.42 -1.49
N VAL A 434 -4.59 -8.66 -0.31
CA VAL A 434 -3.99 -9.96 0.04
C VAL A 434 -4.93 -10.91 0.78
N ASN A 435 -6.20 -10.58 0.95
CA ASN A 435 -7.20 -11.39 1.68
C ASN A 435 -6.68 -11.90 3.04
N TRP A 436 -6.14 -10.99 3.85
CA TRP A 436 -5.64 -11.28 5.19
C TRP A 436 -6.74 -11.75 6.11
N THR A 437 -6.48 -12.76 6.94
CA THR A 437 -7.44 -13.32 7.88
C THR A 437 -7.02 -13.06 9.34
N PRO A 438 -7.95 -13.07 10.32
CA PRO A 438 -7.60 -12.94 11.75
C PRO A 438 -6.72 -14.07 12.29
N HIS A 439 -6.60 -15.19 11.55
CA HIS A 439 -5.74 -16.32 11.92
C HIS A 439 -4.31 -16.18 11.41
N ASP A 440 -4.05 -15.18 10.57
CA ASP A 440 -2.71 -14.95 10.07
C ASP A 440 -1.81 -14.37 11.15
N THR A 441 -0.57 -14.83 11.13
CA THR A 441 0.47 -14.49 12.10
C THR A 441 1.75 -14.12 11.37
N THR A 442 2.54 -13.21 11.94
CA THR A 442 3.72 -12.70 11.25
C THR A 442 4.94 -12.65 12.14
N VAL A 443 6.11 -12.66 11.52
CA VAL A 443 7.37 -12.38 12.20
C VAL A 443 7.63 -10.88 12.25
N GLY A 444 7.96 -10.35 13.43
CA GLY A 444 8.35 -8.97 13.67
C GLY A 444 9.86 -8.82 13.70
N ASN A 445 10.53 -9.13 12.59
CA ASN A 445 11.98 -9.10 12.48
C ASN A 445 12.53 -7.78 11.92
N LEU A 446 11.75 -7.05 11.11
CA LEU A 446 12.17 -5.76 10.57
C LEU A 446 12.07 -4.68 11.66
N PRO A 447 13.09 -3.80 11.80
CA PRO A 447 13.10 -2.78 12.85
C PRO A 447 11.91 -1.83 12.80
N LEU A 448 11.35 -1.48 13.97
CA LEU A 448 10.20 -0.56 14.08
C LEU A 448 10.51 0.88 13.61
N PHE A 449 11.77 1.29 13.57
CA PHE A 449 12.16 2.60 13.02
C PHE A 449 12.12 2.66 11.48
N HIS A 450 11.92 1.52 10.79
CA HIS A 450 11.60 1.47 9.38
C HIS A 450 10.09 1.39 9.18
N ALA A 451 9.55 2.18 8.26
CA ALA A 451 8.11 2.22 8.00
C ALA A 451 7.50 0.83 7.72
N PHE A 452 8.23 -0.04 7.03
CA PHE A 452 7.78 -1.42 6.76
C PHE A 452 7.72 -2.26 8.04
N GLY A 453 8.74 -2.18 8.90
CA GLY A 453 8.75 -2.83 10.21
C GLY A 453 7.66 -2.28 11.13
N PHE A 454 7.43 -0.96 11.12
CA PHE A 454 6.38 -0.30 11.88
C PHE A 454 4.98 -0.72 11.43
N MET A 455 4.73 -0.75 10.11
CA MET A 455 3.47 -1.19 9.55
C MET A 455 3.11 -2.61 10.00
N ILE A 456 4.05 -3.55 9.87
CA ILE A 456 3.80 -4.96 10.15
C ILE A 456 3.88 -5.28 11.66
N GLY A 457 4.81 -4.65 12.38
CA GLY A 457 5.05 -4.92 13.79
C GLY A 457 4.09 -4.19 14.74
N PHE A 458 3.49 -3.07 14.29
CA PHE A 458 2.64 -2.26 15.16
C PHE A 458 1.28 -1.90 14.57
N VAL A 459 1.21 -1.39 13.33
CA VAL A 459 -0.06 -0.93 12.73
C VAL A 459 -0.97 -2.10 12.42
N LEU A 460 -0.47 -3.12 11.72
CA LEU A 460 -1.22 -4.32 11.35
C LEU A 460 -1.88 -5.01 12.56
N PRO A 461 -1.17 -5.35 13.66
CA PRO A 461 -1.81 -5.94 14.84
C PRO A 461 -2.84 -5.00 15.48
N SER A 462 -2.58 -3.70 15.54
CA SER A 462 -3.50 -2.71 16.11
C SER A 462 -4.86 -2.68 15.39
N LEU A 463 -4.84 -2.80 14.05
CA LEU A 463 -6.05 -2.66 13.22
C LEU A 463 -6.84 -3.96 13.06
N CYS A 464 -6.17 -5.12 13.01
CA CYS A 464 -6.84 -6.39 12.74
C CYS A 464 -6.58 -7.51 13.75
N GLY A 465 -5.80 -7.27 14.81
CA GLY A 465 -5.54 -8.27 15.85
C GLY A 465 -4.57 -9.38 15.43
N THR A 466 -3.81 -9.22 14.36
CA THR A 466 -2.80 -10.20 13.91
C THR A 466 -1.75 -10.42 14.98
N ARG A 467 -1.39 -11.67 15.24
CA ARG A 467 -0.29 -11.99 16.16
C ARG A 467 1.05 -11.71 15.49
N VAL A 468 1.94 -11.04 16.26
CA VAL A 468 3.33 -10.75 15.87
C VAL A 468 4.27 -11.44 16.83
N THR A 469 5.21 -12.26 16.32
CA THR A 469 6.34 -12.79 17.08
C THR A 469 7.57 -11.93 16.79
N PHE A 470 7.99 -11.16 17.78
CA PHE A 470 9.16 -10.28 17.66
C PHE A 470 10.46 -11.05 17.76
N LEU A 471 11.43 -10.68 16.93
CA LEU A 471 12.84 -11.03 17.01
C LEU A 471 13.68 -9.78 17.14
N LEU A 472 14.62 -9.81 18.09
CA LEU A 472 15.51 -8.68 18.42
C LEU A 472 16.51 -8.35 17.31
N ASN A 473 16.90 -9.35 16.52
CA ASN A 473 17.91 -9.21 15.46
C ASN A 473 17.38 -9.79 14.15
N PRO A 474 17.20 -8.96 13.12
CA PRO A 474 16.76 -9.43 11.82
C PRO A 474 17.78 -10.33 11.11
N LEU A 475 19.05 -10.27 11.51
CA LEU A 475 20.12 -11.10 10.96
C LEU A 475 20.21 -12.50 11.60
N ASP A 476 19.45 -12.76 12.66
CA ASP A 476 19.36 -14.09 13.28
C ASP A 476 18.51 -15.04 12.44
N ALA A 477 19.12 -15.54 11.37
CA ALA A 477 18.45 -16.44 10.43
C ALA A 477 17.90 -17.71 11.08
N GLN A 478 18.64 -18.29 12.02
CA GLN A 478 18.20 -19.51 12.72
C GLN A 478 17.02 -19.20 13.64
N GLY A 479 17.06 -18.07 14.35
CA GLY A 479 15.96 -17.61 15.20
C GLY A 479 14.68 -17.36 14.38
N VAL A 480 14.78 -16.76 13.20
CA VAL A 480 13.64 -16.54 12.28
C VAL A 480 13.06 -17.90 11.84
N CYS A 481 13.89 -18.83 11.34
CA CYS A 481 13.42 -20.17 10.92
C CYS A 481 12.73 -20.93 12.05
N ASN A 482 13.31 -20.91 13.24
CA ASN A 482 12.76 -21.56 14.43
C ASN A 482 11.44 -20.92 14.88
N ALA A 483 11.31 -19.58 14.82
CA ALA A 483 10.09 -18.88 15.17
C ALA A 483 8.96 -19.21 14.20
N VAL A 484 9.23 -19.26 12.88
CA VAL A 484 8.25 -19.66 11.87
C VAL A 484 7.71 -21.06 12.16
N GLU A 485 8.57 -22.01 12.44
CA GLU A 485 8.18 -23.40 12.74
C GLU A 485 7.40 -23.52 14.05
N LYS A 486 7.97 -22.99 15.16
CA LYS A 486 7.42 -23.09 16.51
C LYS A 486 6.06 -22.43 16.66
N ASP A 487 5.93 -21.21 16.11
CA ASP A 487 4.74 -20.38 16.27
C ASP A 487 3.77 -20.55 15.10
N LYS A 488 4.09 -21.42 14.13
CA LYS A 488 3.31 -21.68 12.90
C LYS A 488 2.95 -20.38 12.19
N LEU A 489 3.96 -19.51 12.01
CA LEU A 489 3.75 -18.21 11.36
C LEU A 489 3.32 -18.39 9.90
N THR A 490 2.44 -17.52 9.43
CA THR A 490 1.84 -17.60 8.10
C THR A 490 2.41 -16.58 7.12
N LEU A 491 3.02 -15.52 7.62
CA LEU A 491 3.67 -14.47 6.84
C LEU A 491 5.12 -14.27 7.28
N LEU A 492 6.02 -14.28 6.31
CA LEU A 492 7.41 -13.86 6.47
C LEU A 492 7.65 -12.61 5.63
N ILE A 493 8.17 -11.57 6.28
CA ILE A 493 8.57 -10.32 5.62
C ILE A 493 10.07 -10.15 5.78
N ALA A 494 10.75 -9.90 4.66
CA ALA A 494 12.19 -9.74 4.66
C ALA A 494 12.64 -8.83 3.50
N THR A 495 13.85 -8.29 3.56
CA THR A 495 14.52 -7.84 2.35
C THR A 495 15.03 -9.07 1.57
N PRO A 496 15.27 -8.98 0.26
CA PRO A 496 15.89 -10.06 -0.51
C PRO A 496 17.19 -10.56 0.12
N THR A 497 18.05 -9.67 0.61
CA THR A 497 19.29 -9.99 1.32
C THR A 497 19.06 -10.83 2.59
N PHE A 498 18.09 -10.44 3.43
CA PHE A 498 17.75 -11.20 4.63
C PHE A 498 17.16 -12.56 4.27
N LEU A 499 16.27 -12.60 3.27
CA LEU A 499 15.67 -13.83 2.80
C LEU A 499 16.73 -14.83 2.31
N GLN A 500 17.72 -14.37 1.55
CA GLN A 500 18.85 -15.19 1.12
C GLN A 500 19.62 -15.78 2.33
N THR A 501 19.80 -14.99 3.39
CA THR A 501 20.46 -15.43 4.61
C THR A 501 19.63 -16.50 5.35
N TYR A 502 18.30 -16.34 5.38
CA TYR A 502 17.39 -17.33 5.96
C TYR A 502 17.42 -18.65 5.18
N MET A 503 17.45 -18.60 3.85
CA MET A 503 17.53 -19.79 3.00
C MET A 503 18.81 -20.61 3.22
N ARG A 504 19.90 -19.99 3.65
CA ARG A 504 21.15 -20.71 4.00
C ARG A 504 21.04 -21.55 5.28
N LYS A 505 20.09 -21.18 6.18
CA LYS A 505 19.88 -21.84 7.48
C LYS A 505 18.57 -22.64 7.56
N LEU A 506 17.75 -22.56 6.53
CA LEU A 506 16.45 -23.23 6.46
C LEU A 506 16.61 -24.75 6.41
N LYS A 507 15.95 -25.44 7.35
CA LYS A 507 15.82 -26.90 7.35
C LYS A 507 14.54 -27.33 6.63
N PRO A 508 14.49 -28.53 6.03
CA PRO A 508 13.29 -29.04 5.37
C PRO A 508 12.05 -28.99 6.29
N GLY A 509 10.97 -28.43 5.78
CA GLY A 509 9.68 -28.36 6.48
C GLY A 509 9.46 -27.18 7.42
N GLN A 510 10.50 -26.41 7.80
CA GLN A 510 10.35 -25.30 8.75
C GLN A 510 9.39 -24.20 8.26
N PHE A 511 9.33 -23.94 6.94
CA PHE A 511 8.45 -22.91 6.35
C PHE A 511 7.09 -23.47 5.87
N LYS A 512 6.73 -24.69 6.27
CA LYS A 512 5.46 -25.35 5.86
C LYS A 512 4.20 -24.56 6.25
N SER A 513 4.25 -23.80 7.35
CA SER A 513 3.12 -22.97 7.80
C SER A 513 2.96 -21.65 7.04
N LEU A 514 4.01 -21.19 6.34
CA LEU A 514 3.96 -19.94 5.61
C LEU A 514 2.96 -20.04 4.45
N ARG A 515 2.17 -19.00 4.31
CA ARG A 515 1.27 -18.74 3.19
C ARG A 515 1.87 -17.73 2.24
N PHE A 516 2.71 -16.82 2.78
CA PHE A 516 3.35 -15.75 2.04
C PHE A 516 4.77 -15.50 2.48
N ILE A 517 5.58 -15.15 1.50
CA ILE A 517 6.87 -14.50 1.68
C ILE A 517 6.80 -13.20 0.90
N ILE A 518 6.90 -12.06 1.60
CA ILE A 518 6.88 -10.73 0.98
C ILE A 518 8.25 -10.11 1.14
N THR A 519 8.81 -9.62 0.03
CA THR A 519 10.06 -8.87 0.02
C THR A 519 9.86 -7.45 -0.46
N GLY A 520 10.70 -6.54 0.03
CA GLY A 520 10.69 -5.13 -0.36
C GLY A 520 11.97 -4.42 0.05
N ALA A 521 12.04 -3.13 -0.23
CA ALA A 521 13.17 -2.24 0.03
C ALA A 521 14.41 -2.46 -0.87
N GLU A 522 14.51 -3.60 -1.53
CA GLU A 522 15.57 -3.96 -2.49
C GLU A 522 14.93 -4.71 -3.66
N LYS A 523 15.58 -4.68 -4.83
CA LYS A 523 15.13 -5.44 -6.01
C LYS A 523 15.30 -6.94 -5.77
N LEU A 524 14.24 -7.71 -6.01
CA LEU A 524 14.28 -9.17 -5.91
C LEU A 524 14.97 -9.76 -7.15
N ARG A 525 16.07 -10.49 -6.92
CA ARG A 525 16.79 -11.23 -7.99
C ARG A 525 16.06 -12.54 -8.29
N ASN A 526 16.07 -12.94 -9.56
CA ASN A 526 15.41 -14.17 -10.03
C ASN A 526 15.98 -15.42 -9.35
N ASP A 527 17.32 -15.50 -9.18
CA ASP A 527 17.99 -16.64 -8.52
C ASP A 527 17.49 -16.84 -7.07
N ILE A 528 17.27 -15.75 -6.31
CA ILE A 528 16.71 -15.82 -4.96
C ILE A 528 15.27 -16.34 -5.00
N SER A 529 14.43 -15.81 -5.91
CA SER A 529 13.05 -16.23 -6.07
C SER A 529 12.92 -17.71 -6.42
N GLU A 530 13.71 -18.18 -7.38
CA GLU A 530 13.75 -19.60 -7.80
C GLU A 530 14.21 -20.51 -6.68
N LYS A 531 15.27 -20.13 -5.95
CA LYS A 531 15.77 -20.88 -4.79
C LYS A 531 14.71 -21.01 -3.69
N VAL A 532 14.02 -19.92 -3.35
CA VAL A 532 12.92 -19.95 -2.37
C VAL A 532 11.82 -20.88 -2.83
N LYS A 533 11.40 -20.78 -4.09
CA LYS A 533 10.36 -21.63 -4.68
C LYS A 533 10.76 -23.11 -4.65
N ALA A 534 12.00 -23.42 -4.98
CA ALA A 534 12.51 -24.81 -4.93
C ALA A 534 12.52 -25.37 -3.50
N MET A 535 12.88 -24.58 -2.48
CA MET A 535 13.00 -25.04 -1.10
C MET A 535 11.68 -25.06 -0.33
N THR A 536 10.74 -24.16 -0.66
CA THR A 536 9.52 -23.95 0.13
C THR A 536 8.22 -24.22 -0.63
N GLY A 537 8.27 -24.31 -1.96
CA GLY A 537 7.08 -24.35 -2.83
C GLY A 537 6.38 -22.99 -2.97
N LEU A 538 6.82 -21.95 -2.27
CA LEU A 538 6.19 -20.63 -2.28
C LEU A 538 6.87 -19.70 -3.30
N THR A 539 6.07 -18.93 -4.00
CA THR A 539 6.57 -17.82 -4.83
C THR A 539 6.70 -16.57 -3.97
N VAL A 540 7.84 -15.91 -4.06
CA VAL A 540 8.08 -14.66 -3.34
C VAL A 540 7.27 -13.55 -3.98
N THR A 541 6.57 -12.79 -3.14
CA THR A 541 5.82 -11.59 -3.52
C THR A 541 6.73 -10.38 -3.36
N GLU A 542 6.96 -9.64 -4.44
CA GLU A 542 7.75 -8.40 -4.39
C GLU A 542 6.83 -7.21 -4.13
N GLY A 543 7.21 -6.35 -3.17
CA GLY A 543 6.53 -5.10 -2.85
C GLY A 543 7.44 -3.90 -3.02
N PHE A 544 6.88 -2.79 -3.48
CA PHE A 544 7.57 -1.51 -3.59
C PHE A 544 6.93 -0.47 -2.67
N GLY A 545 7.80 0.38 -2.09
CA GLY A 545 7.37 1.51 -1.31
C GLY A 545 8.52 2.26 -0.65
N CYS A 546 8.16 3.35 0.03
CA CYS A 546 9.09 4.17 0.80
C CYS A 546 8.41 4.71 2.06
N THR A 547 9.19 5.26 2.98
CA THR A 547 8.69 5.76 4.27
C THR A 547 7.66 6.86 4.07
N GLU A 548 7.88 7.76 3.11
CA GLU A 548 7.00 8.87 2.75
C GLU A 548 5.64 8.43 2.19
N LEU A 549 5.50 7.13 1.87
CA LEU A 549 4.27 6.51 1.33
C LEU A 549 3.68 5.42 2.24
N SER A 550 4.03 5.38 3.53
CA SER A 550 3.38 4.69 4.66
C SER A 550 3.27 3.15 4.69
N PRO A 551 4.11 2.27 4.14
CA PRO A 551 5.09 2.44 3.09
C PRO A 551 4.70 1.84 1.74
N ILE A 552 3.63 1.01 1.62
CA ILE A 552 3.39 0.09 0.50
C ILE A 552 2.62 0.77 -0.63
N VAL A 553 3.22 0.86 -1.82
CA VAL A 553 2.60 1.44 -3.03
C VAL A 553 2.02 0.36 -3.94
N ALA A 554 2.84 -0.62 -4.27
CA ALA A 554 2.51 -1.66 -5.23
C ALA A 554 2.99 -3.03 -4.73
N ILE A 555 2.30 -4.08 -5.16
CA ILE A 555 2.66 -5.47 -4.84
C ILE A 555 2.52 -6.33 -6.08
N ASN A 556 3.56 -7.08 -6.37
CA ASN A 556 3.59 -8.09 -7.41
C ASN A 556 3.10 -9.43 -6.86
N LEU A 557 1.78 -9.57 -6.78
CA LEU A 557 1.15 -10.75 -6.22
C LEU A 557 1.45 -11.99 -7.07
N ALA A 558 2.08 -12.98 -6.47
CA ALA A 558 2.25 -14.28 -7.12
C ALA A 558 0.88 -14.98 -7.33
N PRO A 559 0.74 -15.84 -8.36
CA PRO A 559 -0.38 -16.74 -8.52
C PRO A 559 -0.42 -17.70 -7.32
N SER A 560 -1.08 -17.33 -6.28
CA SER A 560 -1.21 -18.07 -5.03
C SER A 560 -2.68 -18.20 -4.65
N VAL A 561 -2.95 -18.82 -3.52
CA VAL A 561 -4.29 -18.96 -2.93
C VAL A 561 -5.08 -17.63 -2.86
N PHE A 562 -4.41 -16.48 -2.90
CA PHE A 562 -5.03 -15.15 -2.80
C PHE A 562 -5.49 -14.57 -4.12
N THR A 563 -4.77 -14.85 -5.19
CA THR A 563 -5.12 -14.36 -6.53
C THR A 563 -6.12 -15.26 -7.22
N LEU A 564 -6.43 -16.41 -6.58
CA LEU A 564 -7.53 -17.28 -6.95
C LEU A 564 -7.42 -17.83 -8.39
N GLY A 565 -6.19 -18.10 -8.82
CA GLY A 565 -5.89 -18.70 -10.11
C GLY A 565 -5.91 -17.73 -11.29
N ARG A 566 -5.97 -16.40 -11.05
CA ARG A 566 -5.66 -15.40 -12.09
C ARG A 566 -4.19 -15.02 -12.01
N GLU A 567 -3.56 -14.83 -13.16
CA GLU A 567 -2.23 -14.23 -13.22
C GLU A 567 -2.32 -12.80 -12.70
N CYS A 568 -1.76 -12.57 -11.53
CA CYS A 568 -1.82 -11.28 -10.86
C CYS A 568 -0.45 -10.64 -10.69
N GLY A 569 0.61 -11.34 -11.08
CA GLY A 569 1.99 -10.86 -11.04
C GLY A 569 2.65 -10.91 -12.41
N LYS A 570 3.56 -10.00 -12.66
CA LYS A 570 4.43 -9.99 -13.83
C LYS A 570 5.87 -10.08 -13.36
N PRO A 571 6.64 -11.09 -13.78
CA PRO A 571 8.06 -11.17 -13.47
C PRO A 571 8.79 -9.88 -13.88
N GLY A 572 9.69 -9.40 -13.04
CA GLY A 572 10.46 -8.18 -13.27
C GLY A 572 9.71 -6.87 -13.01
N SER A 573 8.43 -6.94 -12.59
CA SER A 573 7.68 -5.76 -12.14
C SER A 573 7.55 -5.73 -10.62
N ILE A 574 7.35 -4.54 -10.06
CA ILE A 574 6.96 -4.35 -8.64
C ILE A 574 5.46 -4.57 -8.41
N GLY A 575 4.74 -5.01 -9.44
CA GLY A 575 3.28 -5.20 -9.40
C GLY A 575 2.49 -3.98 -9.85
N ALA A 576 1.19 -4.00 -9.54
CA ALA A 576 0.29 -2.89 -9.77
C ALA A 576 0.06 -2.09 -8.47
N PRO A 577 -0.28 -0.79 -8.55
CA PRO A 577 -0.64 0.01 -7.38
C PRO A 577 -1.80 -0.62 -6.63
N LEU A 578 -1.74 -0.60 -5.29
CA LEU A 578 -2.85 -1.05 -4.46
C LEU A 578 -4.12 -0.21 -4.73
N PRO A 579 -5.33 -0.75 -4.51
CA PRO A 579 -6.57 0.01 -4.65
C PRO A 579 -6.52 1.31 -3.83
N GLY A 580 -7.03 2.42 -4.39
CA GLY A 580 -6.98 3.75 -3.75
C GLY A 580 -5.62 4.46 -3.87
N ILE A 581 -4.67 3.86 -4.58
CA ILE A 581 -3.40 4.49 -4.92
C ILE A 581 -3.35 4.74 -6.43
N HIS A 582 -3.01 5.95 -6.80
CA HIS A 582 -2.76 6.30 -8.19
C HIS A 582 -1.27 6.53 -8.42
N VAL A 583 -0.76 5.94 -9.49
CA VAL A 583 0.61 6.13 -9.95
C VAL A 583 0.56 6.62 -11.38
N LYS A 584 1.31 7.67 -11.68
CA LYS A 584 1.54 8.13 -13.04
C LYS A 584 3.03 8.25 -13.33
N ILE A 585 3.37 8.04 -14.59
CA ILE A 585 4.73 8.18 -15.10
C ILE A 585 4.78 9.47 -15.92
N VAL A 586 5.68 10.37 -15.59
CA VAL A 586 5.77 11.68 -16.19
C VAL A 586 7.18 11.94 -16.72
N ASP A 587 7.28 12.84 -17.65
CA ASP A 587 8.56 13.41 -18.07
C ASP A 587 9.22 14.13 -16.89
N PRO A 588 10.49 13.88 -16.58
CA PRO A 588 11.15 14.48 -15.42
C PRO A 588 11.33 16.00 -15.48
N GLU A 589 11.31 16.61 -16.70
CA GLU A 589 11.51 18.04 -16.93
C GLU A 589 10.19 18.80 -17.01
N THR A 590 9.24 18.30 -17.84
CA THR A 590 7.95 18.95 -18.10
C THR A 590 6.85 18.56 -17.13
N PHE A 591 6.99 17.39 -16.45
CA PHE A 591 5.94 16.77 -15.63
C PHE A 591 4.68 16.38 -16.39
N GLU A 592 4.73 16.33 -17.72
CA GLU A 592 3.65 15.81 -18.56
C GLU A 592 3.56 14.30 -18.46
N GLU A 593 2.34 13.76 -18.45
CA GLU A 593 2.11 12.31 -18.37
C GLU A 593 2.55 11.62 -19.65
N LEU A 594 3.35 10.56 -19.48
CA LEU A 594 3.89 9.78 -20.58
C LEU A 594 2.97 8.63 -20.99
N PRO A 595 3.03 8.18 -22.26
CA PRO A 595 2.31 6.99 -22.73
C PRO A 595 2.73 5.72 -22.00
N GLU A 596 1.89 4.67 -22.10
CA GLU A 596 2.22 3.33 -21.60
C GLU A 596 3.58 2.83 -22.11
N ASN A 597 4.31 2.11 -21.26
CA ASN A 597 5.64 1.54 -21.50
C ASN A 597 6.77 2.56 -21.78
N THR A 598 6.54 3.84 -21.56
CA THR A 598 7.57 4.88 -21.71
C THR A 598 8.25 5.11 -20.35
N PRO A 599 9.58 5.07 -20.25
CA PRO A 599 10.29 5.37 -19.02
C PRO A 599 10.15 6.84 -18.63
N GLY A 600 9.85 7.09 -17.36
CA GLY A 600 9.73 8.43 -16.81
C GLY A 600 9.70 8.44 -15.29
N LEU A 601 9.60 9.62 -14.71
CA LEU A 601 9.56 9.84 -13.27
C LEU A 601 8.23 9.34 -12.68
N MET A 602 8.33 8.51 -11.64
CA MET A 602 7.16 7.95 -10.97
C MET A 602 6.63 8.89 -9.89
N LEU A 603 5.37 9.28 -10.02
CA LEU A 603 4.62 10.08 -9.05
C LEU A 603 3.50 9.24 -8.44
N VAL A 604 3.28 9.37 -7.12
CA VAL A 604 2.30 8.59 -6.36
C VAL A 604 1.34 9.49 -5.61
N LYS A 605 0.02 9.20 -5.70
CA LYS A 605 -1.06 9.92 -5.03
C LYS A 605 -1.97 8.95 -4.28
N GLY A 606 -2.52 9.39 -3.17
CA GLY A 606 -3.48 8.64 -2.36
C GLY A 606 -3.36 8.95 -0.88
N GLY A 607 -4.22 8.35 -0.08
CA GLY A 607 -4.25 8.55 1.38
C GLY A 607 -2.99 8.12 2.12
N LEU A 608 -2.11 7.35 1.46
CA LEU A 608 -0.83 6.89 2.00
C LEU A 608 0.27 7.98 2.00
N VAL A 609 0.12 9.08 1.25
CA VAL A 609 1.15 10.11 1.13
C VAL A 609 1.34 10.83 2.46
N MET A 610 2.57 10.92 2.93
CA MET A 610 2.93 11.57 4.20
C MET A 610 2.36 12.98 4.31
N LYS A 611 2.20 13.46 5.53
CA LYS A 611 1.83 14.85 5.81
C LYS A 611 2.92 15.83 5.35
N GLY A 612 4.19 15.43 5.47
CA GLY A 612 5.35 16.22 5.08
C GLY A 612 6.58 15.95 5.93
N TYR A 613 7.64 16.70 5.67
CA TYR A 613 8.86 16.68 6.46
C TYR A 613 8.77 17.68 7.62
N LEU A 614 9.11 17.24 8.82
CA LEU A 614 9.05 18.04 10.04
C LEU A 614 9.97 19.28 9.95
N GLY A 615 9.37 20.46 10.08
CA GLY A 615 10.10 21.74 10.04
C GLY A 615 10.65 22.12 8.67
N GLU A 616 10.27 21.39 7.59
CA GLU A 616 10.79 21.63 6.23
C GLU A 616 9.65 21.78 5.20
N PRO A 617 8.85 22.85 5.27
CA PRO A 617 7.73 23.06 4.36
C PRO A 617 8.16 23.23 2.90
N GLU A 618 9.29 23.90 2.65
CA GLU A 618 9.83 24.09 1.29
C GLU A 618 10.29 22.77 0.66
N LEU A 619 10.95 21.90 1.44
CA LEU A 619 11.33 20.58 0.97
C LEU A 619 10.10 19.70 0.73
N THR A 620 9.09 19.83 1.59
CA THR A 620 7.80 19.14 1.41
C THR A 620 7.13 19.57 0.10
N ALA A 621 7.07 20.87 -0.17
CA ALA A 621 6.48 21.40 -1.40
C ALA A 621 7.27 21.03 -2.68
N LYS A 622 8.58 20.77 -2.56
CA LYS A 622 9.38 20.25 -3.68
C LYS A 622 9.02 18.82 -4.06
N VAL A 623 8.70 17.97 -3.08
CA VAL A 623 8.43 16.55 -3.32
C VAL A 623 6.95 16.20 -3.37
N ILE A 624 6.05 17.04 -2.83
CA ILE A 624 4.59 16.85 -2.91
C ILE A 624 3.99 18.01 -3.69
N ARG A 625 3.43 17.71 -4.88
CA ARG A 625 2.76 18.70 -5.74
C ARG A 625 1.41 18.15 -6.18
N ASN A 626 0.34 18.93 -6.02
CA ASN A 626 -1.03 18.54 -6.39
C ASN A 626 -1.45 17.17 -5.79
N GLY A 627 -1.00 16.87 -4.56
CA GLY A 627 -1.25 15.60 -3.87
C GLY A 627 -0.37 14.43 -4.34
N TYR A 628 0.50 14.62 -5.33
CA TYR A 628 1.46 13.61 -5.78
C TYR A 628 2.79 13.75 -5.06
N TYR A 629 3.26 12.64 -4.51
CA TYR A 629 4.62 12.51 -4.02
C TYR A 629 5.56 12.08 -5.15
N ASN A 630 6.66 12.80 -5.32
CA ASN A 630 7.73 12.46 -6.24
C ASN A 630 8.67 11.44 -5.60
N THR A 631 8.67 10.21 -6.10
CA THR A 631 9.48 9.13 -5.54
C THR A 631 10.97 9.26 -5.86
N GLY A 632 11.31 10.00 -6.91
CA GLY A 632 12.65 10.02 -7.48
C GLY A 632 13.05 8.73 -8.22
N ASP A 633 12.12 7.79 -8.37
CA ASP A 633 12.34 6.56 -9.13
C ASP A 633 11.90 6.74 -10.59
N ILE A 634 12.65 6.20 -11.53
CA ILE A 634 12.29 6.10 -12.94
C ILE A 634 11.66 4.74 -13.18
N ALA A 635 10.47 4.75 -13.81
CA ALA A 635 9.69 3.55 -14.03
C ALA A 635 8.96 3.57 -15.37
N THR A 636 8.50 2.41 -15.79
CA THR A 636 7.52 2.26 -16.88
C THR A 636 6.22 1.69 -16.33
N MET A 637 5.10 1.99 -16.97
CA MET A 637 3.81 1.39 -16.66
C MET A 637 3.20 0.75 -17.90
N SER A 638 2.80 -0.51 -17.79
CA SER A 638 2.14 -1.23 -18.87
C SER A 638 0.64 -0.91 -18.96
N SER A 639 0.00 -1.22 -20.09
CA SER A 639 -1.43 -0.94 -20.34
C SER A 639 -2.40 -1.51 -19.31
N ASP A 640 -1.99 -2.54 -18.59
CA ASP A 640 -2.75 -3.16 -17.48
C ASP A 640 -2.31 -2.66 -16.10
N GLY A 641 -1.38 -1.65 -16.04
CA GLY A 641 -0.99 -0.93 -14.85
C GLY A 641 0.11 -1.57 -14.02
N TYR A 642 0.83 -2.55 -14.54
CA TYR A 642 2.02 -3.08 -13.87
C TYR A 642 3.20 -2.13 -14.06
N ILE A 643 3.94 -1.94 -12.96
CA ILE A 643 5.05 -0.99 -12.88
C ILE A 643 6.37 -1.75 -12.86
N THR A 644 7.31 -1.31 -13.69
CA THR A 644 8.69 -1.79 -13.69
C THR A 644 9.62 -0.64 -13.36
N ILE A 645 10.36 -0.74 -12.24
CA ILE A 645 11.40 0.23 -11.88
C ILE A 645 12.61 -0.01 -12.75
N THR A 646 13.09 1.04 -13.39
CA THR A 646 14.29 1.01 -14.23
C THR A 646 15.50 1.64 -13.57
N GLY A 647 15.31 2.43 -12.50
CA GLY A 647 16.36 3.02 -11.69
C GLY A 647 15.88 4.22 -10.86
N ARG A 648 16.81 4.98 -10.31
CA ARG A 648 16.53 6.24 -9.61
C ARG A 648 16.97 7.44 -10.43
N LEU A 649 16.24 8.54 -10.41
CA LEU A 649 16.58 9.77 -11.12
C LEU A 649 18.01 10.25 -10.78
N SER A 650 18.42 10.11 -9.53
CA SER A 650 19.79 10.41 -9.08
C SER A 650 20.85 9.39 -9.57
N ARG A 651 20.43 8.31 -10.21
CA ARG A 651 21.23 7.22 -10.75
C ARG A 651 21.10 7.13 -12.27
N PHE A 652 20.88 8.28 -12.92
CA PHE A 652 20.87 8.42 -14.36
C PHE A 652 21.84 9.54 -14.76
N SER A 653 22.44 9.36 -15.92
CA SER A 653 23.18 10.40 -16.61
C SER A 653 22.49 10.77 -17.91
N LYS A 654 22.40 12.07 -18.22
CA LYS A 654 21.88 12.55 -19.50
C LYS A 654 23.03 12.71 -20.50
N ILE A 655 23.26 11.65 -21.28
CA ILE A 655 24.38 11.58 -22.23
C ILE A 655 23.86 11.84 -23.64
N ALA A 656 24.27 12.94 -24.25
CA ALA A 656 23.81 13.37 -25.58
C ALA A 656 22.25 13.38 -25.74
N GLY A 657 21.55 13.73 -24.66
CA GLY A 657 20.08 13.77 -24.62
C GLY A 657 19.40 12.47 -24.21
N GLU A 658 20.13 11.35 -24.11
CA GLU A 658 19.60 10.05 -23.71
C GLU A 658 19.81 9.81 -22.20
N MET A 659 18.78 9.29 -21.53
CA MET A 659 18.82 8.94 -20.10
C MET A 659 19.44 7.56 -19.91
N VAL A 660 20.68 7.52 -19.39
CA VAL A 660 21.44 6.29 -19.18
C VAL A 660 21.36 5.83 -17.72
N PRO A 661 20.77 4.66 -17.45
CA PRO A 661 20.60 4.17 -16.07
C PRO A 661 21.90 3.54 -15.54
N HIS A 662 22.48 4.11 -14.49
CA HIS A 662 23.73 3.62 -13.89
C HIS A 662 23.59 2.18 -13.37
N GLU A 663 22.46 1.84 -12.73
CA GLU A 663 22.23 0.52 -12.13
C GLU A 663 22.22 -0.63 -13.17
N LEU A 664 21.70 -0.38 -14.38
CA LEU A 664 21.72 -1.39 -15.44
C LEU A 664 23.12 -1.63 -15.97
N VAL A 665 23.93 -0.57 -16.08
CA VAL A 665 25.33 -0.69 -16.46
C VAL A 665 26.12 -1.41 -15.36
N GLU A 666 25.94 -1.06 -14.08
CA GLU A 666 26.54 -1.76 -12.93
C GLU A 666 26.23 -3.26 -12.95
N MET A 667 24.93 -3.61 -13.11
CA MET A 667 24.52 -5.02 -13.15
C MET A 667 25.21 -5.77 -14.29
N SER A 668 25.24 -5.18 -15.48
CA SER A 668 25.85 -5.81 -16.64
C SER A 668 27.35 -5.99 -16.48
N VAL A 669 28.07 -5.02 -15.92
CA VAL A 669 29.50 -5.12 -15.60
C VAL A 669 29.70 -6.18 -14.50
N SER A 670 28.91 -6.19 -13.44
CA SER A 670 28.98 -7.16 -12.34
C SER A 670 28.78 -8.60 -12.83
N GLU A 671 27.81 -8.83 -13.74
CA GLU A 671 27.60 -10.14 -14.37
C GLU A 671 28.82 -10.60 -15.18
N ILE A 672 29.43 -9.70 -15.96
CA ILE A 672 30.60 -10.01 -16.80
C ILE A 672 31.78 -10.43 -15.93
N ILE A 673 32.02 -9.76 -14.82
CA ILE A 673 33.14 -10.07 -13.92
C ILE A 673 32.82 -11.16 -12.89
N GLY A 674 31.61 -11.72 -12.89
CA GLY A 674 31.21 -12.77 -11.94
C GLY A 674 31.21 -12.31 -10.49
N SER A 675 31.00 -11.02 -10.22
CA SER A 675 31.00 -10.46 -8.87
C SER A 675 29.60 -10.59 -8.20
N GLU A 676 29.57 -11.06 -6.95
CA GLU A 676 28.32 -11.25 -6.22
C GLU A 676 27.77 -9.99 -5.53
N SER A 677 28.56 -8.93 -5.28
CA SER A 677 28.07 -7.70 -4.64
C SER A 677 29.08 -6.54 -4.55
N HIS A 678 28.61 -5.33 -4.83
CA HIS A 678 29.24 -4.03 -4.51
C HIS A 678 30.72 -3.82 -4.92
N ASP A 679 31.21 -4.59 -5.87
CA ASP A 679 32.58 -4.42 -6.42
C ASP A 679 32.62 -3.42 -7.58
N VAL A 680 31.44 -2.94 -8.01
CA VAL A 680 31.27 -1.98 -9.10
C VAL A 680 30.29 -0.90 -8.67
N ALA A 681 30.58 0.34 -9.01
CA ALA A 681 29.68 1.47 -8.90
C ALA A 681 29.79 2.34 -10.15
N VAL A 682 28.65 2.70 -10.75
CA VAL A 682 28.61 3.56 -11.94
C VAL A 682 27.94 4.89 -11.58
N THR A 683 28.50 5.99 -12.07
CA THR A 683 27.89 7.33 -11.95
C THR A 683 28.23 8.20 -13.14
N GLY A 684 27.66 9.40 -13.20
CA GLY A 684 27.93 10.39 -14.21
C GLY A 684 29.01 11.38 -13.81
N ALA A 685 29.82 11.80 -14.77
CA ALA A 685 30.71 12.96 -14.65
C ALA A 685 30.41 13.94 -15.79
N PRO A 686 30.64 15.26 -15.60
CA PRO A 686 30.49 16.24 -16.67
C PRO A 686 31.33 15.94 -17.90
N ASP A 687 30.78 16.15 -19.09
CA ASP A 687 31.45 16.03 -20.38
C ASP A 687 31.08 17.22 -21.28
N ALA A 688 32.12 17.94 -21.77
CA ALA A 688 31.92 19.17 -22.53
C ALA A 688 31.16 18.99 -23.88
N LYS A 689 31.21 17.78 -24.44
CA LYS A 689 30.58 17.49 -25.77
C LYS A 689 29.21 16.80 -25.63
N ARG A 690 29.00 16.01 -24.58
CA ARG A 690 27.82 15.13 -24.44
C ARG A 690 26.96 15.49 -23.24
N GLY A 691 27.31 16.55 -22.48
CA GLY A 691 26.70 16.92 -21.21
C GLY A 691 27.25 16.10 -20.05
N GLU A 692 27.10 14.78 -20.09
CA GLU A 692 27.66 13.83 -19.12
C GLU A 692 28.30 12.65 -19.82
N ARG A 693 29.14 11.91 -19.05
CA ARG A 693 29.73 10.62 -19.41
C ARG A 693 29.64 9.68 -18.22
N LEU A 694 29.63 8.37 -18.47
CA LEU A 694 29.68 7.37 -17.40
C LEU A 694 31.09 7.23 -16.85
N VAL A 695 31.19 7.05 -15.53
CA VAL A 695 32.39 6.64 -14.82
C VAL A 695 32.11 5.36 -14.06
N VAL A 696 32.95 4.35 -14.20
CA VAL A 696 32.83 3.04 -13.55
C VAL A 696 33.91 2.90 -12.50
N PHE A 697 33.53 2.92 -11.24
CA PHE A 697 34.43 2.57 -10.13
C PHE A 697 34.38 1.07 -9.87
N TYR A 698 35.53 0.45 -9.66
CA TYR A 698 35.60 -0.96 -9.37
C TYR A 698 36.70 -1.32 -8.37
N SER A 699 36.46 -2.36 -7.55
CA SER A 699 37.41 -2.88 -6.57
C SER A 699 37.92 -4.27 -6.92
N ASN A 700 37.34 -4.95 -7.91
CA ASN A 700 37.75 -6.26 -8.35
C ASN A 700 39.10 -6.20 -9.08
N PRO A 701 40.16 -6.88 -8.59
CA PRO A 701 41.47 -6.82 -9.21
C PRO A 701 41.53 -7.46 -10.61
N ASN A 702 40.57 -8.33 -10.93
CA ASN A 702 40.52 -9.08 -12.20
C ASN A 702 39.68 -8.37 -13.27
N LEU A 703 39.15 -7.18 -13.03
CA LEU A 703 38.39 -6.43 -14.02
C LEU A 703 39.35 -5.87 -15.07
N ASP A 704 39.10 -6.24 -16.33
CA ASP A 704 39.77 -5.74 -17.51
C ASP A 704 38.78 -4.87 -18.30
N PRO A 705 38.96 -3.53 -18.34
CA PRO A 705 38.04 -2.62 -19.00
C PRO A 705 37.79 -2.94 -20.48
N GLU A 706 38.80 -3.36 -21.23
CA GLU A 706 38.65 -3.67 -22.67
C GLU A 706 37.75 -4.88 -22.87
N LYS A 707 37.93 -5.95 -22.09
CA LYS A 707 37.09 -7.14 -22.14
C LYS A 707 35.66 -6.85 -21.70
N VAL A 708 35.47 -6.02 -20.67
CA VAL A 708 34.16 -5.62 -20.23
C VAL A 708 33.40 -4.87 -21.33
N ILE A 709 34.06 -3.94 -22.02
CA ILE A 709 33.48 -3.19 -23.14
C ILE A 709 33.09 -4.13 -24.29
N GLU A 710 33.96 -5.07 -24.68
CA GLU A 710 33.63 -6.07 -25.70
C GLU A 710 32.40 -6.91 -25.34
N GLU A 711 32.31 -7.37 -24.10
CA GLU A 711 31.15 -8.16 -23.64
C GLU A 711 29.86 -7.33 -23.56
N LEU A 712 29.95 -6.06 -23.17
CA LEU A 712 28.78 -5.14 -23.18
C LEU A 712 28.28 -4.92 -24.62
N GLN A 713 29.19 -4.81 -25.60
CA GLN A 713 28.88 -4.73 -27.03
C GLN A 713 28.21 -6.01 -27.54
N LYS A 714 28.74 -7.20 -27.18
CA LYS A 714 28.15 -8.50 -27.52
C LYS A 714 26.73 -8.68 -26.93
N LYS A 715 26.47 -8.10 -25.77
CA LYS A 715 25.12 -8.05 -25.14
C LYS A 715 24.18 -7.05 -25.82
N ASN A 716 24.59 -6.41 -26.93
CA ASN A 716 23.83 -5.36 -27.64
C ASN A 716 23.43 -4.18 -26.76
N MET A 717 24.25 -3.79 -25.79
CA MET A 717 24.04 -2.61 -25.00
C MET A 717 24.08 -1.35 -25.86
N PRO A 718 23.17 -0.37 -25.69
CA PRO A 718 23.19 0.86 -26.46
C PRO A 718 24.57 1.54 -26.41
N PRO A 719 25.11 2.08 -27.52
CA PRO A 719 26.49 2.62 -27.56
C PRO A 719 26.75 3.75 -26.54
N LEU A 720 25.76 4.54 -26.20
CA LEU A 720 25.86 5.62 -25.20
C LEU A 720 25.93 5.08 -23.74
N TRP A 721 25.55 3.83 -23.52
CA TRP A 721 25.55 3.17 -22.21
C TRP A 721 26.86 2.44 -21.94
N ILE A 722 27.74 2.37 -22.94
CA ILE A 722 29.04 1.68 -22.84
C ILE A 722 30.10 2.70 -22.41
N PRO A 723 30.68 2.55 -21.20
CA PRO A 723 31.79 3.40 -20.74
C PRO A 723 33.02 3.24 -21.62
N LYS A 724 33.89 4.23 -21.66
CA LYS A 724 35.18 4.14 -22.36
C LYS A 724 36.25 3.65 -21.39
N VAL A 725 37.36 3.11 -21.93
CA VAL A 725 38.48 2.62 -21.10
C VAL A 725 38.98 3.65 -20.07
N PRO A 726 39.18 4.95 -20.42
CA PRO A 726 39.63 5.95 -19.45
C PRO A 726 38.63 6.22 -18.32
N ASP A 727 37.37 5.86 -18.49
CA ASP A 727 36.30 6.09 -17.50
C ASP A 727 36.21 4.96 -16.45
N PHE A 728 37.06 3.93 -16.53
CA PHE A 728 37.17 2.88 -15.52
C PHE A 728 38.23 3.26 -14.48
N VAL A 729 37.78 3.44 -13.21
CA VAL A 729 38.60 3.90 -12.09
C VAL A 729 38.70 2.80 -11.03
N LYS A 730 39.89 2.31 -10.78
CA LYS A 730 40.13 1.30 -9.75
C LYS A 730 40.19 1.97 -8.37
N LEU A 731 39.46 1.39 -7.40
CA LEU A 731 39.49 1.76 -5.98
C LEU A 731 39.90 0.54 -5.14
N ASP A 732 40.46 0.77 -3.97
CA ASP A 732 40.75 -0.31 -3.01
C ASP A 732 39.43 -0.95 -2.50
N ARG A 733 38.40 -0.14 -2.32
CA ARG A 733 37.04 -0.58 -2.00
C ARG A 733 36.02 0.43 -2.49
N ILE A 734 34.83 -0.04 -2.84
CA ILE A 734 33.70 0.82 -3.18
C ILE A 734 33.17 1.49 -1.89
N PRO A 735 32.94 2.82 -1.86
CA PRO A 735 32.38 3.52 -0.73
C PRO A 735 30.96 3.03 -0.39
N LEU A 736 30.74 2.60 0.85
CA LEU A 736 29.45 2.13 1.35
C LEU A 736 29.05 2.92 2.61
N LEU A 737 27.77 3.18 2.77
CA LEU A 737 27.17 3.69 3.99
C LEU A 737 27.17 2.62 5.10
N GLY A 738 27.00 3.00 6.36
CA GLY A 738 26.87 2.07 7.47
C GLY A 738 25.69 1.07 7.36
N SER A 739 24.75 1.34 6.45
CA SER A 739 23.64 0.43 6.08
C SER A 739 24.01 -0.62 5.03
N GLY A 740 25.24 -0.61 4.50
CA GLY A 740 25.67 -1.48 3.41
C GLY A 740 25.29 -1.01 2.00
N LYS A 741 24.60 0.13 1.86
CA LYS A 741 24.26 0.73 0.56
C LYS A 741 25.41 1.59 0.04
N LEU A 742 25.48 1.77 -1.29
CA LEU A 742 26.47 2.65 -1.94
C LEU A 742 26.40 4.08 -1.36
N ASP A 743 27.55 4.64 -1.02
CA ASP A 743 27.69 6.06 -0.67
C ASP A 743 27.80 6.90 -1.94
N LEU A 744 26.63 7.25 -2.47
CA LEU A 744 26.54 8.00 -3.73
C LEU A 744 27.16 9.40 -3.65
N GLN A 745 27.23 10.01 -2.46
CA GLN A 745 27.85 11.32 -2.32
C GLN A 745 29.37 11.23 -2.55
N THR A 746 30.00 10.27 -1.90
CA THR A 746 31.44 10.01 -2.07
C THR A 746 31.74 9.58 -3.51
N ILE A 747 30.92 8.70 -4.09
CA ILE A 747 31.07 8.22 -5.47
C ILE A 747 30.95 9.39 -6.48
N ASN A 748 29.94 10.24 -6.34
CA ASN A 748 29.74 11.38 -7.24
C ASN A 748 30.86 12.44 -7.08
N LYS A 749 31.38 12.64 -5.87
CA LYS A 749 32.54 13.50 -5.65
C LYS A 749 33.79 12.98 -6.38
N LEU A 750 34.09 11.69 -6.20
CA LEU A 750 35.20 11.04 -6.89
C LEU A 750 35.08 11.09 -8.43
N ALA A 751 33.85 10.96 -8.94
CA ALA A 751 33.61 11.04 -10.39
C ALA A 751 33.87 12.45 -10.96
N ARG A 752 33.51 13.50 -10.21
CA ARG A 752 33.80 14.89 -10.58
C ARG A 752 35.30 15.14 -10.57
N GLU A 753 36.00 14.73 -9.50
CA GLU A 753 37.45 14.85 -9.39
C GLU A 753 38.19 14.11 -10.52
N HIS A 754 37.70 12.94 -10.92
CA HIS A 754 38.22 12.20 -12.08
C HIS A 754 37.85 12.92 -13.39
N GLY A 755 36.65 13.51 -13.47
CA GLY A 755 36.21 14.30 -14.62
C GLY A 755 37.10 15.50 -14.93
N ASP A 756 37.56 16.18 -13.90
CA ASP A 756 38.44 17.35 -14.02
C ASP A 756 39.87 17.01 -14.43
N GLN A 757 40.25 15.71 -14.37
CA GLN A 757 41.60 15.24 -14.74
C GLN A 757 41.74 14.75 -16.20
N ILE A 758 40.62 14.57 -16.90
CA ILE A 758 40.53 14.10 -18.30
C ILE A 758 39.98 15.22 -19.20
#